data_5cd1c3c4fe4fde3510a6d88e01f5aaac
#
_entry.id   5cd1c3c4fe4fde3510a6d88e01f5aaac
#
_cell.length_a   1.000
_cell.length_b   1.000
_cell.length_c   1.000
_cell.angle_alpha   90.00
_cell.angle_beta   90.00
_cell.angle_gamma   90.00
#
_symmetry.space_group_name_H-M   'P 1'
#
loop_
_entity.id
_entity.type
_entity.pdbx_description
1 polymer ?
#
loop_
_entity_poly.entity_id
_entity_poly.type
_entity_poly.pdbx_seq_one_letter_code
_entity_poly.pdbx_strand_id
1 'polypeptide(L)'
;MNHMNRNLILSGSELSLDLQGAQITSLKLGGKELVAHPVSLFRLRLLGRDGEGRVLTAYDATACEVVGNSARYSGFPEDITVTVSLDGDDAWEWRISVENRTDRAIEWVSFPEVTLQPLAKNGGDASILFPYNEGVLVDDAELRDGSSFRSLEPLYPSLGCYAIFPNMICSQFQCYLSDGRGLYMGAHDARRGVKAIDFTPDGDGVAMWIRTYCGGAFGASWASDFAIVWKPFEGDWQDGAEIYRTWLEQNLPQGMKKITENDALPEWYADSPLIITYPVRGLHDTDEMTPNALFPYLNVMPCVEELAERIGTRIMVLLMHWEGTAPWAPPYVWPPFGGEEALAEFCDTLHRQGHLLGVYCSGFGWTEQSNLIDSYNCAEIYECEDLESAMCAGEDGIVQKSRICKAQRSGYDICVGSARGRELLNEAYRPLFESTLDYVQILDQNHGGGQYFCYSRDHGHPPTPGAWMTETMQAFLGGWNRLAPGKLFGCESAAAEPFIPNLLFSDNRFELNWTFGQPVPLYAYLYHEYLRNFMGNQVSCGISHTVDSLPARLAYSFVAGDCMTLVLDPTGGFRANWGRSAVDSVVDRDRTVTLIANLTRLYREGANAYLASGRMCKPIGYRCGSVTFPLRKGGETTMPSVLSTAWESADGSRVQLFVNHTDDAVRVETDDGRVLTVPPLDGVSVTL
;
A
#
# COMPACT_ATOMS: atom_id res chain seq x y z
N MET A 1 29.61 -37.19 -12.06
CA MET A 1 28.20 -36.84 -12.33
C MET A 1 28.21 -35.59 -13.17
N ASN A 2 27.68 -35.66 -14.40
CA ASN A 2 27.60 -34.45 -15.22
C ASN A 2 26.48 -33.58 -14.63
N HIS A 3 26.83 -32.53 -13.88
CA HIS A 3 25.88 -31.50 -13.49
C HIS A 3 25.34 -30.89 -14.79
N MET A 4 24.03 -30.98 -15.03
CA MET A 4 23.37 -30.28 -16.14
C MET A 4 23.21 -28.79 -15.75
N ASN A 5 24.30 -28.04 -15.92
CA ASN A 5 24.23 -26.57 -15.80
C ASN A 5 23.53 -26.03 -17.04
N ARG A 6 22.52 -25.21 -16.82
CA ARG A 6 21.83 -24.49 -17.88
C ARG A 6 22.21 -23.02 -17.82
N ASN A 7 22.66 -22.47 -18.93
CA ASN A 7 22.98 -21.06 -19.09
C ASN A 7 21.95 -20.40 -20.01
N LEU A 8 21.34 -19.34 -19.56
CA LEU A 8 20.41 -18.51 -20.31
C LEU A 8 21.00 -17.11 -20.44
N ILE A 9 20.98 -16.57 -21.64
CA ILE A 9 21.49 -15.23 -21.94
C ILE A 9 20.33 -14.35 -22.39
N LEU A 10 20.20 -13.19 -21.77
CA LEU A 10 19.16 -12.20 -22.08
C LEU A 10 19.76 -10.80 -22.00
N SER A 11 19.75 -10.06 -23.12
CA SER A 11 20.20 -8.65 -23.17
C SER A 11 21.56 -8.39 -22.53
N GLY A 12 22.55 -9.29 -22.76
CA GLY A 12 23.89 -9.19 -22.16
C GLY A 12 23.98 -9.58 -20.69
N SER A 13 22.92 -10.15 -20.13
CA SER A 13 22.85 -10.74 -18.79
C SER A 13 22.84 -12.26 -18.88
N GLU A 14 23.42 -12.93 -17.89
CA GLU A 14 23.59 -14.38 -17.87
C GLU A 14 22.97 -14.98 -16.61
N LEU A 15 22.14 -16.00 -16.74
CA LEU A 15 21.59 -16.79 -15.65
C LEU A 15 22.07 -18.24 -15.78
N SER A 16 22.71 -18.75 -14.74
CA SER A 16 23.20 -20.14 -14.68
C SER A 16 22.49 -20.91 -13.57
N LEU A 17 21.99 -22.09 -13.92
CA LEU A 17 21.20 -22.97 -13.06
C LEU A 17 21.86 -24.33 -12.93
N ASP A 18 21.91 -24.86 -11.73
CA ASP A 18 22.06 -26.28 -11.45
C ASP A 18 20.68 -26.85 -11.09
N LEU A 19 19.94 -27.31 -12.11
CA LEU A 19 18.61 -27.88 -11.90
C LEU A 19 18.65 -29.17 -11.07
N GLN A 20 19.72 -29.95 -11.15
CA GLN A 20 19.87 -31.18 -10.37
C GLN A 20 20.19 -30.85 -8.90
N GLY A 21 21.00 -29.83 -8.65
CA GLY A 21 21.28 -29.30 -7.33
C GLY A 21 20.20 -28.35 -6.81
N ALA A 22 19.16 -28.07 -7.61
CA ALA A 22 18.03 -27.21 -7.26
C ALA A 22 18.42 -25.81 -6.77
N GLN A 23 19.30 -25.14 -7.53
CA GLN A 23 19.83 -23.84 -7.13
C GLN A 23 20.19 -22.95 -8.33
N ILE A 24 20.19 -21.63 -8.11
CA ILE A 24 20.78 -20.65 -9.03
C ILE A 24 22.24 -20.51 -8.64
N THR A 25 23.15 -20.75 -9.60
CA THR A 25 24.59 -20.77 -9.35
C THR A 25 25.30 -19.48 -9.74
N SER A 26 24.73 -18.72 -10.67
CA SER A 26 25.26 -17.42 -11.11
C SER A 26 24.14 -16.60 -11.76
N LEU A 27 24.18 -15.32 -11.53
CA LEU A 27 23.35 -14.31 -12.21
C LEU A 27 24.23 -13.09 -12.47
N LYS A 28 24.51 -12.80 -13.73
CA LYS A 28 25.33 -11.65 -14.10
C LYS A 28 24.53 -10.60 -14.83
N LEU A 29 24.61 -9.36 -14.37
CA LEU A 29 24.12 -8.18 -15.07
C LEU A 29 25.30 -7.37 -15.59
N GLY A 30 25.42 -7.22 -16.92
CA GLY A 30 26.55 -6.51 -17.53
C GLY A 30 27.91 -7.06 -17.12
N GLY A 31 28.02 -8.36 -16.90
CA GLY A 31 29.24 -9.03 -16.48
C GLY A 31 29.52 -9.04 -14.97
N LYS A 32 28.76 -8.29 -14.15
CA LYS A 32 28.87 -8.27 -12.68
C LYS A 32 28.05 -9.41 -12.07
N GLU A 33 28.68 -10.26 -11.26
CA GLU A 33 28.01 -11.37 -10.55
C GLU A 33 27.14 -10.82 -9.43
N LEU A 34 25.88 -11.21 -9.42
CA LEU A 34 24.88 -10.81 -8.40
C LEU A 34 24.59 -11.88 -7.37
N VAL A 35 24.78 -13.18 -7.67
CA VAL A 35 24.55 -14.23 -6.66
C VAL A 35 25.63 -14.13 -5.59
N ALA A 36 25.23 -13.97 -4.35
CA ALA A 36 26.15 -13.96 -3.21
C ALA A 36 26.57 -15.38 -2.85
N HIS A 37 25.61 -16.28 -2.75
CA HIS A 37 25.79 -17.72 -2.59
C HIS A 37 24.53 -18.46 -3.04
N PRO A 38 24.65 -19.74 -3.47
CA PRO A 38 23.51 -20.54 -3.85
C PRO A 38 22.59 -20.85 -2.65
N VAL A 39 21.28 -20.83 -2.90
CA VAL A 39 20.23 -21.22 -1.94
C VAL A 39 19.25 -22.18 -2.62
N SER A 40 18.39 -22.84 -1.85
CA SER A 40 17.33 -23.69 -2.37
C SER A 40 16.44 -22.92 -3.35
N LEU A 41 16.20 -23.47 -4.53
CA LEU A 41 15.43 -22.83 -5.60
C LEU A 41 13.97 -22.53 -5.18
N PHE A 42 13.40 -23.33 -4.30
CA PHE A 42 12.06 -23.15 -3.78
C PHE A 42 11.91 -23.63 -2.35
N ARG A 43 10.90 -23.11 -1.69
CA ARG A 43 10.32 -23.61 -0.43
C ARG A 43 8.81 -23.73 -0.59
N LEU A 44 8.21 -24.64 0.15
CA LEU A 44 6.75 -24.75 0.25
C LEU A 44 6.33 -25.16 1.67
N ARG A 45 5.12 -24.81 2.05
CA ARG A 45 4.54 -25.20 3.34
C ARG A 45 3.30 -26.04 3.13
N LEU A 46 3.30 -27.19 3.79
CA LEU A 46 2.13 -28.07 3.91
C LEU A 46 1.48 -27.83 5.27
N LEU A 47 0.18 -27.57 5.28
CA LEU A 47 -0.60 -27.33 6.49
C LEU A 47 -1.49 -28.54 6.82
N GLY A 48 -1.36 -29.08 8.03
CA GLY A 48 -2.19 -30.15 8.55
C GLY A 48 -3.56 -29.64 9.04
N ARG A 49 -4.50 -30.57 9.20
CA ARG A 49 -5.84 -30.25 9.76
C ARG A 49 -5.78 -29.80 11.23
N ASP A 50 -4.72 -30.10 11.93
CA ASP A 50 -4.43 -29.69 13.30
C ASP A 50 -3.77 -28.30 13.42
N GLY A 51 -3.52 -27.64 12.29
CA GLY A 51 -2.79 -26.37 12.22
C GLY A 51 -1.28 -26.55 12.18
N GLU A 52 -0.75 -27.81 12.22
CA GLU A 52 0.69 -28.02 12.14
C GLU A 52 1.19 -27.79 10.70
N GLY A 53 2.09 -26.82 10.56
CA GLY A 53 2.76 -26.49 9.30
C GLY A 53 4.11 -27.19 9.15
N ARG A 54 4.37 -27.74 7.98
CA ARG A 54 5.65 -28.32 7.61
C ARG A 54 6.27 -27.65 6.39
N VAL A 55 7.43 -27.04 6.57
CA VAL A 55 8.19 -26.41 5.47
C VAL A 55 9.11 -27.44 4.85
N LEU A 56 9.11 -27.51 3.52
CA LEU A 56 10.00 -28.32 2.69
C LEU A 56 10.74 -27.40 1.72
N THR A 57 11.98 -27.77 1.42
CA THR A 57 12.86 -27.09 0.46
C THR A 57 13.16 -28.00 -0.72
N ALA A 58 13.70 -27.48 -1.80
CA ALA A 58 14.16 -28.31 -2.91
C ALA A 58 15.24 -29.32 -2.49
N TYR A 59 16.02 -29.01 -1.45
CA TYR A 59 17.07 -29.91 -0.92
C TYR A 59 16.54 -31.14 -0.18
N ASP A 60 15.26 -31.15 0.21
CA ASP A 60 14.63 -32.32 0.83
C ASP A 60 14.24 -33.41 -0.18
N ALA A 61 14.32 -33.12 -1.48
CA ALA A 61 14.10 -34.11 -2.53
C ALA A 61 15.29 -35.05 -2.66
N THR A 62 15.03 -36.36 -2.77
CA THR A 62 16.08 -37.38 -2.96
C THR A 62 16.31 -37.76 -4.42
N ALA A 63 15.43 -37.34 -5.32
CA ALA A 63 15.52 -37.61 -6.76
C ALA A 63 15.11 -36.37 -7.57
N CYS A 64 15.82 -36.14 -8.66
CA CYS A 64 15.52 -35.10 -9.64
C CYS A 64 15.65 -35.67 -11.07
N GLU A 65 14.62 -35.45 -11.88
CA GLU A 65 14.62 -35.74 -13.32
C GLU A 65 14.54 -34.44 -14.10
N VAL A 66 15.53 -34.20 -14.98
CA VAL A 66 15.58 -32.98 -15.81
C VAL A 66 15.22 -33.34 -17.25
N VAL A 67 14.20 -32.69 -17.80
CA VAL A 67 13.75 -32.88 -19.20
C VAL A 67 13.58 -31.50 -19.85
N GLY A 68 14.43 -31.16 -20.78
CA GLY A 68 14.41 -29.87 -21.48
C GLY A 68 14.61 -28.69 -20.52
N ASN A 69 13.60 -27.84 -20.40
CA ASN A 69 13.57 -26.66 -19.54
C ASN A 69 12.87 -26.90 -18.19
N SER A 70 12.55 -28.15 -17.87
CA SER A 70 11.84 -28.53 -16.64
C SER A 70 12.65 -29.46 -15.78
N ALA A 71 12.48 -29.37 -14.47
CA ALA A 71 13.03 -30.32 -13.51
C ALA A 71 11.90 -30.81 -12.58
N ARG A 72 11.85 -32.12 -12.36
CA ARG A 72 10.88 -32.83 -11.54
C ARG A 72 11.58 -33.40 -10.32
N TYR A 73 11.25 -32.88 -9.15
CA TYR A 73 11.78 -33.27 -7.84
C TYR A 73 10.81 -34.21 -7.12
N SER A 74 11.34 -35.32 -6.57
CA SER A 74 10.55 -36.34 -5.87
C SER A 74 11.34 -36.97 -4.72
N GLY A 75 10.66 -37.84 -3.95
CA GLY A 75 11.25 -38.49 -2.78
C GLY A 75 11.46 -37.55 -1.61
N PHE A 76 10.55 -36.57 -1.45
CA PHE A 76 10.45 -35.74 -0.25
C PHE A 76 10.04 -36.60 0.97
N PRO A 77 10.24 -36.08 2.20
CA PRO A 77 9.72 -36.71 3.42
C PRO A 77 8.18 -36.83 3.44
N GLU A 78 7.48 -36.09 2.60
CA GLU A 78 6.05 -36.12 2.34
C GLU A 78 5.79 -36.65 0.92
N ASP A 79 4.63 -37.27 0.68
CA ASP A 79 4.28 -37.80 -0.66
C ASP A 79 3.81 -36.64 -1.58
N ILE A 80 4.79 -35.86 -2.00
CA ILE A 80 4.65 -34.78 -2.99
C ILE A 80 5.64 -34.92 -4.12
N THR A 81 5.32 -34.29 -5.23
CA THR A 81 6.25 -34.09 -6.35
C THR A 81 6.19 -32.64 -6.80
N VAL A 82 7.33 -32.00 -6.98
CA VAL A 82 7.44 -30.61 -7.42
C VAL A 82 8.03 -30.57 -8.83
N THR A 83 7.38 -29.87 -9.74
CA THR A 83 7.92 -29.61 -11.07
C THR A 83 8.13 -28.12 -11.25
N VAL A 84 9.33 -27.72 -11.64
CA VAL A 84 9.68 -26.36 -12.01
C VAL A 84 10.03 -26.29 -13.48
N SER A 85 9.71 -25.17 -14.14
CA SER A 85 10.14 -24.88 -15.49
C SER A 85 10.63 -23.44 -15.61
N LEU A 86 11.55 -23.24 -16.56
CA LEU A 86 12.08 -21.93 -16.89
C LEU A 86 12.10 -21.75 -18.40
N ASP A 87 11.31 -20.83 -18.91
CA ASP A 87 11.31 -20.35 -20.28
C ASP A 87 12.00 -18.99 -20.38
N GLY A 88 12.45 -18.58 -21.57
CA GLY A 88 13.12 -17.29 -21.68
C GLY A 88 13.43 -16.87 -23.10
N ASP A 89 12.56 -16.04 -23.67
CA ASP A 89 12.82 -15.31 -24.91
C ASP A 89 13.12 -13.82 -24.61
N ASP A 90 12.16 -13.08 -24.01
CA ASP A 90 12.28 -11.67 -23.64
C ASP A 90 12.48 -11.43 -22.15
N ALA A 91 12.25 -12.46 -21.34
CA ALA A 91 12.40 -12.49 -19.89
C ALA A 91 12.64 -13.93 -19.42
N TRP A 92 13.12 -14.12 -18.21
CA TRP A 92 13.18 -15.42 -17.56
C TRP A 92 11.85 -15.69 -16.87
N GLU A 93 11.03 -16.57 -17.44
CA GLU A 93 9.70 -16.91 -16.96
C GLU A 93 9.72 -18.24 -16.19
N TRP A 94 9.44 -18.16 -14.92
CA TRP A 94 9.46 -19.27 -13.99
C TRP A 94 8.05 -19.76 -13.67
N ARG A 95 7.85 -21.07 -13.69
CA ARG A 95 6.59 -21.71 -13.29
C ARG A 95 6.88 -22.89 -12.37
N ILE A 96 5.93 -23.18 -11.47
CA ILE A 96 6.05 -24.27 -10.50
C ILE A 96 4.69 -24.94 -10.32
N SER A 97 4.74 -26.27 -10.12
CA SER A 97 3.57 -27.07 -9.74
C SER A 97 3.95 -28.08 -8.67
N VAL A 98 2.97 -28.42 -7.83
CA VAL A 98 3.11 -29.38 -6.74
C VAL A 98 1.99 -30.41 -6.85
N GLU A 99 2.34 -31.65 -7.19
CA GLU A 99 1.46 -32.81 -7.05
C GLU A 99 1.44 -33.21 -5.56
N ASN A 100 0.28 -33.19 -4.95
CA ASN A 100 0.10 -33.50 -3.53
C ASN A 100 -0.73 -34.77 -3.35
N ARG A 101 -0.16 -35.78 -2.71
CA ARG A 101 -0.83 -37.04 -2.39
C ARG A 101 -0.98 -37.25 -0.88
N THR A 102 -0.67 -36.19 -0.10
CA THR A 102 -0.86 -36.17 1.34
C THR A 102 -2.31 -35.75 1.68
N ASP A 103 -2.70 -35.84 2.93
CA ASP A 103 -3.94 -35.28 3.46
C ASP A 103 -3.79 -33.83 3.92
N ARG A 104 -2.61 -33.19 3.71
CA ARG A 104 -2.31 -31.79 4.04
C ARG A 104 -2.74 -30.86 2.91
N ALA A 105 -2.94 -29.59 3.20
CA ALA A 105 -3.11 -28.54 2.19
C ALA A 105 -1.75 -27.93 1.82
N ILE A 106 -1.54 -27.58 0.57
CA ILE A 106 -0.44 -26.71 0.17
C ILE A 106 -0.85 -25.27 0.52
N GLU A 107 -0.26 -24.73 1.56
CA GLU A 107 -0.59 -23.38 2.00
C GLU A 107 0.06 -22.33 1.13
N TRP A 108 1.38 -22.43 0.97
CA TRP A 108 2.14 -21.51 0.11
C TRP A 108 3.34 -22.18 -0.56
N VAL A 109 3.76 -21.56 -1.66
CA VAL A 109 4.99 -21.89 -2.40
C VAL A 109 5.79 -20.60 -2.59
N SER A 110 7.06 -20.61 -2.19
CA SER A 110 8.04 -19.54 -2.41
C SER A 110 8.99 -19.95 -3.52
N PHE A 111 9.00 -19.21 -4.66
CA PHE A 111 9.72 -19.61 -5.86
C PHE A 111 9.76 -18.48 -6.90
N PRO A 112 10.87 -18.29 -7.64
CA PRO A 112 12.20 -18.81 -7.31
C PRO A 112 12.82 -17.98 -6.18
N GLU A 113 13.76 -18.59 -5.44
CA GLU A 113 14.52 -17.94 -4.38
C GLU A 113 15.97 -17.71 -4.81
N VAL A 114 16.54 -16.58 -4.41
CA VAL A 114 17.92 -16.20 -4.67
C VAL A 114 18.47 -15.32 -3.55
N THR A 115 19.74 -15.49 -3.22
CA THR A 115 20.47 -14.55 -2.37
C THR A 115 21.44 -13.76 -3.24
N LEU A 116 21.20 -12.45 -3.31
CA LEU A 116 21.97 -11.50 -4.11
C LEU A 116 23.04 -10.81 -3.27
N GLN A 117 23.98 -10.14 -3.96
CA GLN A 117 25.04 -9.35 -3.33
C GLN A 117 24.48 -8.31 -2.36
N PRO A 118 25.28 -7.88 -1.35
CA PRO A 118 24.83 -6.90 -0.37
C PRO A 118 24.39 -5.59 -1.02
N LEU A 119 23.40 -4.95 -0.39
CA LEU A 119 23.00 -3.60 -0.73
C LEU A 119 24.11 -2.61 -0.35
N ALA A 120 24.09 -1.45 -0.99
CA ALA A 120 25.03 -0.40 -0.65
C ALA A 120 24.74 0.20 0.74
N LYS A 121 25.78 0.68 1.39
CA LYS A 121 25.68 1.38 2.67
C LYS A 121 25.61 2.88 2.41
N ASN A 122 24.76 3.59 3.17
CA ASN A 122 24.68 5.05 3.19
C ASN A 122 24.44 5.70 1.81
N GLY A 123 23.45 5.23 1.06
CA GLY A 123 23.05 5.83 -0.20
C GLY A 123 23.98 5.55 -1.38
N GLY A 124 24.68 4.41 -1.35
CA GLY A 124 25.38 3.89 -2.55
C GLY A 124 24.41 3.33 -3.58
N ASP A 125 24.96 2.80 -4.68
CA ASP A 125 24.19 2.49 -5.89
C ASP A 125 23.33 1.20 -5.82
N ALA A 126 23.48 0.35 -4.79
CA ALA A 126 22.71 -0.89 -4.68
C ALA A 126 21.55 -0.76 -3.68
N SER A 127 20.33 -0.92 -4.17
CA SER A 127 19.11 -0.80 -3.38
C SER A 127 18.01 -1.75 -3.90
N ILE A 128 16.94 -1.91 -3.11
CA ILE A 128 15.73 -2.62 -3.54
C ILE A 128 14.62 -1.60 -3.77
N LEU A 129 14.01 -1.62 -4.95
CA LEU A 129 12.72 -0.98 -5.17
C LEU A 129 11.62 -1.88 -4.62
N PHE A 130 10.83 -1.37 -3.69
CA PHE A 130 9.80 -2.13 -3.01
C PHE A 130 8.46 -1.39 -3.04
N PRO A 131 7.37 -2.02 -3.52
CA PRO A 131 6.07 -1.38 -3.73
C PRO A 131 5.26 -1.32 -2.42
N TYR A 132 5.91 -0.90 -1.34
CA TYR A 132 5.29 -0.68 -0.04
C TYR A 132 4.62 0.69 -0.04
N ASN A 133 3.30 0.73 0.13
CA ASN A 133 2.52 1.96 0.14
C ASN A 133 2.81 2.82 -1.11
N GLU A 134 3.40 4.01 -0.96
CA GLU A 134 3.80 4.87 -2.10
C GLU A 134 4.96 4.31 -2.94
N GLY A 135 5.79 3.50 -2.33
CA GLY A 135 7.03 2.98 -2.92
C GLY A 135 8.27 3.44 -2.16
N VAL A 136 9.25 2.56 -2.05
CA VAL A 136 10.47 2.83 -1.28
C VAL A 136 11.70 2.22 -1.93
N LEU A 137 12.83 2.93 -1.84
CA LEU A 137 14.16 2.40 -2.10
C LEU A 137 14.79 2.01 -0.76
N VAL A 138 15.12 0.74 -0.61
CA VAL A 138 15.69 0.16 0.62
C VAL A 138 17.17 -0.08 0.42
N ASP A 139 18.00 0.39 1.34
CA ASP A 139 19.45 0.17 1.37
C ASP A 139 19.87 -0.86 2.45
N ASP A 140 21.17 -1.08 2.62
CA ASP A 140 21.69 -2.06 3.58
C ASP A 140 21.39 -1.68 5.05
N ALA A 141 21.36 -0.41 5.36
CA ALA A 141 21.07 0.06 6.71
C ALA A 141 19.61 -0.27 7.10
N GLU A 142 18.67 -0.01 6.19
CA GLU A 142 17.26 -0.31 6.37
C GLU A 142 17.01 -1.83 6.39
N LEU A 143 17.68 -2.57 5.52
CA LEU A 143 17.60 -4.03 5.48
C LEU A 143 17.98 -4.65 6.82
N ARG A 144 19.00 -4.12 7.52
CA ARG A 144 19.57 -4.70 8.75
C ARG A 144 19.01 -4.13 10.06
N ASP A 145 18.28 -3.07 9.98
CA ASP A 145 17.68 -2.39 11.12
C ASP A 145 16.65 -3.26 11.90
N GLY A 146 16.11 -4.32 11.30
CA GLY A 146 15.11 -5.17 11.96
C GLY A 146 13.70 -4.58 11.91
N SER A 147 13.44 -3.64 11.01
CA SER A 147 12.15 -3.02 10.80
C SER A 147 11.02 -4.02 10.61
N SER A 148 9.81 -3.62 10.98
CA SER A 148 8.64 -4.51 11.06
C SER A 148 8.19 -5.08 9.72
N PHE A 149 8.42 -4.39 8.60
CA PHE A 149 7.99 -4.89 7.29
C PHE A 149 8.80 -6.09 6.78
N ARG A 150 9.90 -6.43 7.44
CA ARG A 150 10.67 -7.66 7.16
C ARG A 150 10.10 -8.91 7.82
N SER A 151 9.02 -8.77 8.58
CA SER A 151 8.31 -9.93 9.11
C SER A 151 7.59 -10.65 7.98
N LEU A 152 8.01 -11.87 7.68
CA LEU A 152 7.46 -12.68 6.60
C LEU A 152 6.21 -13.44 6.97
N GLU A 153 6.03 -13.71 8.27
CA GLU A 153 4.93 -14.51 8.74
C GLU A 153 3.74 -13.62 9.07
N PRO A 154 2.58 -13.83 8.42
CA PRO A 154 1.35 -13.14 8.77
C PRO A 154 1.00 -13.33 10.25
N LEU A 155 0.52 -12.28 10.90
CA LEU A 155 0.02 -12.38 12.26
C LEU A 155 -1.43 -12.87 12.24
N TYR A 156 -1.68 -14.03 12.81
CA TYR A 156 -2.98 -14.67 12.85
C TYR A 156 -3.84 -14.25 14.02
N PRO A 157 -5.17 -14.12 13.80
CA PRO A 157 -5.89 -14.04 12.53
C PRO A 157 -5.69 -12.72 11.80
N SER A 158 -5.15 -11.72 12.48
CA SER A 158 -4.98 -10.36 11.99
C SER A 158 -3.74 -10.21 11.13
N LEU A 159 -3.86 -9.52 10.03
CA LEU A 159 -2.75 -9.15 9.17
C LEU A 159 -2.04 -7.91 9.71
N GLY A 160 -1.12 -8.09 10.63
CA GLY A 160 -0.14 -7.06 10.94
C GLY A 160 1.08 -7.10 10.01
N CYS A 161 1.01 -7.84 8.91
CA CYS A 161 2.15 -8.09 8.04
C CYS A 161 2.21 -7.06 6.91
N TYR A 162 3.36 -6.43 6.76
CA TYR A 162 3.59 -5.39 5.78
C TYR A 162 4.05 -5.89 4.41
N ALA A 163 4.48 -7.15 4.30
CA ALA A 163 4.97 -7.74 3.06
C ALA A 163 3.88 -8.43 2.21
N ILE A 164 2.62 -8.35 2.61
CA ILE A 164 1.50 -9.00 1.93
C ILE A 164 0.94 -8.12 0.81
N PHE A 165 0.82 -8.72 -0.38
CA PHE A 165 0.01 -8.26 -1.50
C PHE A 165 -1.28 -9.12 -1.57
N PRO A 166 -2.46 -8.55 -1.83
CA PRO A 166 -2.77 -7.13 -1.84
C PRO A 166 -3.07 -6.59 -0.42
N ASN A 167 -2.24 -5.68 0.04
CA ASN A 167 -2.34 -4.99 1.33
C ASN A 167 -1.43 -3.75 1.24
N MET A 168 -0.52 -3.49 2.22
CA MET A 168 0.50 -2.44 2.13
C MET A 168 1.43 -2.61 0.92
N ILE A 169 1.62 -3.83 0.43
CA ILE A 169 2.26 -4.09 -0.85
C ILE A 169 1.21 -3.90 -1.95
N CYS A 170 1.35 -2.81 -2.72
CA CYS A 170 0.33 -2.39 -3.68
C CYS A 170 0.43 -3.10 -5.03
N SER A 171 1.61 -3.62 -5.40
CA SER A 171 1.92 -4.21 -6.70
C SER A 171 2.69 -5.53 -6.55
N GLN A 172 2.69 -6.37 -7.58
CA GLN A 172 3.20 -7.74 -7.52
C GLN A 172 4.66 -7.88 -7.96
N PHE A 173 5.54 -6.94 -7.63
CA PHE A 173 6.94 -7.00 -8.04
C PHE A 173 7.88 -6.32 -7.04
N GLN A 174 9.17 -6.56 -7.21
CA GLN A 174 10.28 -5.85 -6.58
C GLN A 174 11.45 -5.80 -7.56
N CYS A 175 12.39 -4.87 -7.36
CA CYS A 175 13.60 -4.81 -8.19
C CYS A 175 14.85 -4.73 -7.32
N TYR A 176 15.89 -5.45 -7.70
CA TYR A 176 17.25 -5.19 -7.22
C TYR A 176 17.93 -4.23 -8.19
N LEU A 177 18.46 -3.11 -7.67
CA LEU A 177 19.10 -2.05 -8.44
C LEU A 177 20.58 -1.97 -8.08
N SER A 178 21.48 -1.83 -9.06
CA SER A 178 22.91 -1.61 -8.85
C SER A 178 23.59 -1.02 -10.09
N ASP A 179 24.36 0.04 -9.92
CA ASP A 179 25.23 0.63 -10.96
C ASP A 179 24.48 0.97 -12.28
N GLY A 180 23.30 1.60 -12.17
CA GLY A 180 22.48 1.98 -13.33
C GLY A 180 21.85 0.79 -14.07
N ARG A 181 21.74 -0.36 -13.44
CA ARG A 181 21.08 -1.56 -13.92
C ARG A 181 20.20 -2.17 -12.84
N GLY A 182 19.26 -3.01 -13.26
CA GLY A 182 18.42 -3.71 -12.31
C GLY A 182 17.99 -5.10 -12.76
N LEU A 183 17.54 -5.86 -11.79
CA LEU A 183 16.79 -7.09 -11.98
C LEU A 183 15.36 -6.87 -11.50
N TYR A 184 14.42 -6.86 -12.41
CA TYR A 184 13.00 -6.91 -12.14
C TYR A 184 12.59 -8.33 -11.75
N MET A 185 11.79 -8.47 -10.68
CA MET A 185 11.23 -9.72 -10.18
C MET A 185 9.75 -9.51 -9.90
N GLY A 186 8.86 -10.03 -10.77
CA GLY A 186 7.42 -9.79 -10.63
C GLY A 186 6.59 -11.03 -10.86
N ALA A 187 5.45 -11.14 -10.17
CA ALA A 187 4.43 -12.12 -10.47
C ALA A 187 3.45 -11.53 -11.49
N HIS A 188 3.40 -12.10 -12.69
CA HIS A 188 2.47 -11.70 -13.73
C HIS A 188 1.14 -12.44 -13.59
N ASP A 189 0.54 -12.32 -12.39
CA ASP A 189 -0.72 -12.98 -12.00
C ASP A 189 -1.93 -12.07 -12.24
N ALA A 190 -2.68 -12.33 -13.30
CA ALA A 190 -3.88 -11.55 -13.62
C ALA A 190 -5.03 -11.72 -12.62
N ARG A 191 -5.05 -12.79 -11.80
CA ARG A 191 -6.00 -12.98 -10.70
C ARG A 191 -5.62 -12.21 -9.44
N ARG A 192 -4.35 -11.76 -9.34
CA ARG A 192 -3.84 -10.98 -8.20
C ARG A 192 -4.03 -11.69 -6.87
N GLY A 193 -3.82 -13.00 -6.86
CA GLY A 193 -3.88 -13.81 -5.65
C GLY A 193 -2.93 -13.33 -4.57
N VAL A 194 -3.19 -13.70 -3.33
CA VAL A 194 -2.39 -13.29 -2.17
C VAL A 194 -0.94 -13.79 -2.29
N LYS A 195 0.00 -12.89 -2.03
CA LYS A 195 1.46 -13.17 -2.05
C LYS A 195 2.16 -12.47 -0.92
N ALA A 196 3.24 -13.05 -0.41
CA ALA A 196 4.27 -12.30 0.29
C ALA A 196 5.38 -11.96 -0.70
N ILE A 197 5.67 -10.68 -0.87
CA ILE A 197 6.77 -10.17 -1.68
C ILE A 197 7.73 -9.53 -0.71
N ASP A 198 8.94 -10.09 -0.57
CA ASP A 198 9.79 -9.71 0.54
C ASP A 198 11.26 -9.98 0.25
N PHE A 199 12.08 -9.48 1.14
CA PHE A 199 13.53 -9.65 1.16
C PHE A 199 14.04 -9.66 2.61
N THR A 200 15.12 -10.42 2.88
CA THR A 200 15.73 -10.48 4.22
C THR A 200 17.25 -10.52 4.15
N PRO A 201 17.95 -10.10 5.21
CA PRO A 201 19.38 -10.37 5.33
C PRO A 201 19.66 -11.87 5.26
N ASP A 202 20.67 -12.26 4.49
CA ASP A 202 21.18 -13.63 4.41
C ASP A 202 22.70 -13.60 4.31
N GLY A 203 23.40 -13.82 5.41
CA GLY A 203 24.80 -13.53 5.55
C GLY A 203 25.11 -12.05 5.29
N ASP A 204 26.03 -11.77 4.40
CA ASP A 204 26.31 -10.41 3.93
C ASP A 204 25.36 -9.97 2.79
N GLY A 205 24.66 -10.91 2.17
CA GLY A 205 23.75 -10.67 1.04
C GLY A 205 22.32 -10.36 1.45
N VAL A 206 21.44 -10.33 0.45
CA VAL A 206 20.01 -10.17 0.57
C VAL A 206 19.28 -11.32 -0.13
N ALA A 207 18.51 -12.10 0.62
CA ALA A 207 17.59 -13.07 0.06
C ALA A 207 16.33 -12.39 -0.44
N MET A 208 15.93 -12.69 -1.69
CA MET A 208 14.72 -12.14 -2.32
C MET A 208 13.84 -13.26 -2.83
N TRP A 209 12.53 -13.12 -2.65
CA TRP A 209 11.55 -14.11 -3.11
C TRP A 209 10.15 -13.53 -3.29
N ILE A 210 9.30 -14.31 -3.97
CA ILE A 210 7.85 -14.12 -4.01
C ILE A 210 7.22 -15.43 -3.53
N ARG A 211 6.43 -15.36 -2.46
CA ARG A 211 5.67 -16.47 -1.90
C ARG A 211 4.21 -16.36 -2.33
N THR A 212 3.70 -17.36 -3.02
CA THR A 212 2.30 -17.42 -3.44
C THR A 212 1.51 -18.27 -2.45
N TYR A 213 0.42 -17.73 -1.92
CA TYR A 213 -0.56 -18.48 -1.14
C TYR A 213 -1.51 -19.22 -2.08
N CYS A 214 -1.58 -20.54 -1.93
CA CYS A 214 -2.14 -21.41 -2.95
C CYS A 214 -3.68 -21.52 -2.94
N GLY A 215 -4.34 -21.17 -1.83
CA GLY A 215 -5.80 -21.30 -1.70
C GLY A 215 -6.29 -22.73 -1.85
N GLY A 216 -5.47 -23.69 -1.42
CA GLY A 216 -5.72 -25.11 -1.63
C GLY A 216 -6.63 -25.74 -0.59
N ALA A 217 -7.41 -26.73 -1.03
CA ALA A 217 -8.08 -27.68 -0.13
C ALA A 217 -7.08 -28.73 0.36
N PHE A 218 -7.42 -29.41 1.45
CA PHE A 218 -6.65 -30.56 1.95
C PHE A 218 -6.60 -31.69 0.91
N GLY A 219 -5.39 -32.16 0.59
CA GLY A 219 -5.15 -33.19 -0.41
C GLY A 219 -5.13 -32.68 -1.86
N ALA A 220 -5.38 -31.42 -2.10
CA ALA A 220 -5.36 -30.86 -3.45
C ALA A 220 -3.93 -30.58 -3.92
N SER A 221 -3.65 -30.87 -5.19
CA SER A 221 -2.46 -30.42 -5.91
C SER A 221 -2.61 -28.96 -6.33
N TRP A 222 -1.50 -28.28 -6.60
CA TRP A 222 -1.50 -26.89 -7.04
C TRP A 222 -0.52 -26.66 -8.18
N ALA A 223 -0.83 -25.75 -9.09
CA ALA A 223 0.07 -25.30 -10.13
C ALA A 223 -0.13 -23.79 -10.34
N SER A 224 0.97 -23.06 -10.54
CA SER A 224 0.89 -21.65 -10.92
C SER A 224 0.28 -21.54 -12.33
N ASP A 225 -0.79 -20.74 -12.46
CA ASP A 225 -1.40 -20.36 -13.74
C ASP A 225 -0.78 -19.09 -14.33
N PHE A 226 0.23 -18.54 -13.67
CA PHE A 226 1.02 -17.38 -14.07
C PHE A 226 2.53 -17.67 -13.99
N ALA A 227 3.34 -16.79 -14.57
CA ALA A 227 4.79 -16.83 -14.43
C ALA A 227 5.27 -15.86 -13.35
N ILE A 228 6.32 -16.25 -12.62
CA ILE A 228 7.21 -15.29 -11.98
C ILE A 228 8.22 -14.86 -13.03
N VAL A 229 8.28 -13.58 -13.31
CA VAL A 229 9.08 -13.00 -14.39
C VAL A 229 10.29 -12.29 -13.79
N TRP A 230 11.48 -12.70 -14.23
CA TRP A 230 12.72 -11.99 -13.97
C TRP A 230 13.20 -11.33 -15.26
N LYS A 231 13.46 -10.03 -15.23
CA LYS A 231 13.91 -9.31 -16.41
C LYS A 231 15.03 -8.34 -16.06
N PRO A 232 16.23 -8.50 -16.63
CA PRO A 232 17.29 -7.49 -16.55
C PRO A 232 16.87 -6.22 -17.27
N PHE A 233 17.28 -5.05 -16.73
CA PHE A 233 17.07 -3.76 -17.38
C PHE A 233 18.22 -2.79 -17.08
N GLU A 234 18.32 -1.75 -17.89
CA GLU A 234 19.22 -0.62 -17.67
C GLU A 234 18.43 0.60 -17.22
N GLY A 235 18.99 1.40 -16.33
CA GLY A 235 18.38 2.61 -15.80
C GLY A 235 18.16 2.58 -14.29
N ASP A 236 17.07 3.20 -13.85
CA ASP A 236 16.72 3.38 -12.44
C ASP A 236 15.38 2.68 -12.08
N TRP A 237 14.82 3.05 -10.92
CA TRP A 237 13.58 2.46 -10.43
C TRP A 237 12.39 2.63 -11.39
N GLN A 238 12.34 3.71 -12.17
CA GLN A 238 11.25 3.98 -13.12
C GLN A 238 11.30 3.01 -14.30
N ASP A 239 12.51 2.67 -14.77
CA ASP A 239 12.68 1.70 -15.85
C ASP A 239 12.27 0.29 -15.41
N GLY A 240 12.55 -0.08 -14.14
CA GLY A 240 12.04 -1.32 -13.53
C GLY A 240 10.51 -1.31 -13.38
N ALA A 241 9.95 -0.21 -12.91
CA ALA A 241 8.49 -0.04 -12.76
C ALA A 241 7.76 -0.07 -14.12
N GLU A 242 8.39 0.42 -15.20
CA GLU A 242 7.81 0.39 -16.55
C GLU A 242 7.57 -1.02 -17.07
N ILE A 243 8.39 -2.00 -16.66
CA ILE A 243 8.18 -3.41 -17.01
C ILE A 243 6.84 -3.88 -16.42
N TYR A 244 6.57 -3.56 -15.15
CA TYR A 244 5.32 -3.91 -14.50
C TYR A 244 4.13 -3.13 -15.10
N ARG A 245 4.28 -1.81 -15.32
CA ARG A 245 3.24 -0.95 -15.91
C ARG A 245 2.82 -1.46 -17.30
N THR A 246 3.77 -1.87 -18.14
CA THR A 246 3.47 -2.45 -19.46
C THR A 246 2.63 -3.72 -19.34
N TRP A 247 2.94 -4.61 -18.39
CA TRP A 247 2.13 -5.79 -18.12
C TRP A 247 0.75 -5.44 -17.56
N LEU A 248 0.68 -4.51 -16.62
CA LEU A 248 -0.55 -4.04 -16.00
C LEU A 248 -1.55 -3.51 -17.05
N GLU A 249 -1.10 -2.66 -17.96
CA GLU A 249 -1.94 -2.07 -19.01
C GLU A 249 -2.58 -3.12 -19.93
N GLN A 250 -1.93 -4.26 -20.10
CA GLN A 250 -2.47 -5.40 -20.87
C GLN A 250 -3.38 -6.31 -20.03
N ASN A 251 -3.33 -6.18 -18.71
CA ASN A 251 -3.99 -7.08 -17.77
C ASN A 251 -4.69 -6.30 -16.64
N LEU A 252 -5.41 -5.23 -16.95
CA LEU A 252 -6.08 -4.40 -15.93
C LEU A 252 -7.05 -5.24 -15.07
N PRO A 253 -7.14 -4.96 -13.76
CA PRO A 253 -8.19 -5.50 -12.90
C PRO A 253 -9.57 -5.23 -13.48
N GLN A 254 -10.48 -6.17 -13.29
CA GLN A 254 -11.86 -6.00 -13.77
C GLN A 254 -12.51 -4.73 -13.21
N GLY A 255 -13.02 -3.88 -14.09
CA GLY A 255 -13.66 -2.62 -13.73
C GLY A 255 -12.70 -1.44 -13.55
N MET A 256 -11.39 -1.65 -13.65
CA MET A 256 -10.41 -0.56 -13.63
C MET A 256 -10.53 0.27 -14.90
N LYS A 257 -10.75 1.57 -14.75
CA LYS A 257 -10.90 2.53 -15.84
C LYS A 257 -10.00 3.72 -15.59
N LYS A 258 -9.52 4.35 -16.66
CA LYS A 258 -8.88 5.66 -16.52
C LYS A 258 -9.87 6.68 -15.96
N ILE A 259 -9.38 7.64 -15.18
CA ILE A 259 -10.20 8.73 -14.63
C ILE A 259 -11.01 9.42 -15.74
N THR A 260 -10.38 9.66 -16.89
CA THR A 260 -11.00 10.31 -18.07
C THR A 260 -12.11 9.47 -18.72
N GLU A 261 -12.22 8.20 -18.40
CA GLU A 261 -13.19 7.24 -18.95
C GLU A 261 -14.22 6.78 -17.90
N ASN A 262 -14.15 7.31 -16.68
CA ASN A 262 -14.96 6.86 -15.56
C ASN A 262 -16.09 7.85 -15.25
N ASP A 263 -17.22 7.73 -15.92
CA ASP A 263 -18.41 8.57 -15.74
C ASP A 263 -19.07 8.45 -14.34
N ALA A 264 -18.63 7.51 -13.51
CA ALA A 264 -19.16 7.34 -12.15
C ALA A 264 -18.46 8.25 -11.11
N LEU A 265 -17.39 8.93 -11.49
CA LEU A 265 -16.68 9.83 -10.59
C LEU A 265 -17.49 11.12 -10.36
N PRO A 266 -17.54 11.62 -9.11
CA PRO A 266 -18.21 12.88 -8.82
C PRO A 266 -17.44 14.07 -9.45
N GLU A 267 -18.15 15.15 -9.78
CA GLU A 267 -17.58 16.34 -10.44
C GLU A 267 -16.40 16.93 -9.64
N TRP A 268 -16.48 16.92 -8.31
CA TRP A 268 -15.43 17.46 -7.44
C TRP A 268 -14.10 16.68 -7.50
N TYR A 269 -14.10 15.49 -8.04
CA TYR A 269 -12.91 14.61 -8.06
C TYR A 269 -11.72 15.24 -8.80
N ALA A 270 -12.00 16.02 -9.84
CA ALA A 270 -10.98 16.76 -10.61
C ALA A 270 -10.56 18.10 -9.96
N ASP A 271 -11.29 18.60 -8.95
CA ASP A 271 -11.03 19.92 -8.38
C ASP A 271 -9.85 19.96 -7.41
N SER A 272 -9.34 18.83 -6.96
CA SER A 272 -8.29 18.74 -5.95
C SER A 272 -8.65 19.49 -4.65
N PRO A 273 -9.66 19.03 -3.89
CA PRO A 273 -10.02 19.67 -2.64
C PRO A 273 -8.86 19.60 -1.64
N LEU A 274 -8.76 20.60 -0.76
CA LEU A 274 -7.93 20.47 0.43
C LEU A 274 -8.64 19.58 1.46
N ILE A 275 -7.99 18.54 1.94
CA ILE A 275 -8.53 17.69 2.98
C ILE A 275 -8.19 18.30 4.35
N ILE A 276 -9.16 18.46 5.22
CA ILE A 276 -8.97 18.86 6.61
C ILE A 276 -9.46 17.73 7.50
N THR A 277 -8.56 17.13 8.27
CA THR A 277 -8.90 16.04 9.18
C THR A 277 -8.68 16.45 10.64
N TYR A 278 -9.58 16.04 11.51
CA TYR A 278 -9.49 16.29 12.94
C TYR A 278 -10.41 15.34 13.74
N PRO A 279 -10.10 15.10 15.02
CA PRO A 279 -11.00 14.36 15.90
C PRO A 279 -12.08 15.28 16.47
N VAL A 280 -13.29 14.77 16.62
CA VAL A 280 -14.36 15.47 17.38
C VAL A 280 -14.31 15.16 18.87
N ARG A 281 -13.61 14.08 19.25
CA ARG A 281 -13.35 13.66 20.63
C ARG A 281 -11.86 13.35 20.82
N GLY A 282 -11.30 13.73 21.95
CA GLY A 282 -9.87 13.59 22.23
C GLY A 282 -8.98 14.38 21.28
N LEU A 283 -7.70 14.06 21.25
CA LEU A 283 -6.69 14.66 20.36
C LEU A 283 -5.98 13.61 19.47
N HIS A 284 -5.99 12.34 19.87
CA HIS A 284 -5.36 11.21 19.18
C HIS A 284 -5.99 9.89 19.61
N ASP A 285 -5.59 8.77 19.01
CA ASP A 285 -6.23 7.45 19.09
C ASP A 285 -6.24 6.78 20.48
N THR A 286 -5.47 7.29 21.43
CA THR A 286 -5.39 6.73 22.80
C THR A 286 -5.67 7.78 23.87
N ASP A 287 -6.28 8.88 23.48
CA ASP A 287 -6.64 9.96 24.41
C ASP A 287 -7.98 9.65 25.11
N GLU A 288 -8.32 10.46 26.11
CA GLU A 288 -9.64 10.45 26.70
C GLU A 288 -10.68 10.96 25.68
N MET A 289 -11.68 10.14 25.35
CA MET A 289 -12.67 10.39 24.30
C MET A 289 -13.77 11.36 24.73
N THR A 290 -13.38 12.50 25.29
CA THR A 290 -14.28 13.61 25.59
C THR A 290 -14.39 14.56 24.39
N PRO A 291 -15.54 15.22 24.16
CA PRO A 291 -15.69 16.24 23.14
C PRO A 291 -14.63 17.33 23.28
N ASN A 292 -14.00 17.71 22.19
CA ASN A 292 -13.06 18.85 22.17
C ASN A 292 -13.71 20.13 21.62
N ALA A 293 -12.96 21.21 21.46
CA ALA A 293 -13.49 22.50 21.03
C ALA A 293 -14.03 22.53 19.59
N LEU A 294 -13.69 21.54 18.75
CA LEU A 294 -14.22 21.39 17.38
C LEU A 294 -15.60 20.69 17.35
N PHE A 295 -16.12 20.27 18.49
CA PHE A 295 -17.48 19.78 18.64
C PHE A 295 -18.34 20.77 19.50
N PRO A 296 -19.62 21.06 19.13
CA PRO A 296 -20.40 20.54 17.99
C PRO A 296 -19.78 20.80 16.62
N TYR A 297 -20.13 19.95 15.63
CA TYR A 297 -19.52 19.94 14.29
C TYR A 297 -19.38 21.32 13.63
N LEU A 298 -20.36 22.22 13.81
CA LEU A 298 -20.35 23.58 13.24
C LEU A 298 -19.25 24.49 13.80
N ASN A 299 -18.60 24.12 14.89
CA ASN A 299 -17.52 24.93 15.49
C ASN A 299 -16.29 25.05 14.57
N VAL A 300 -16.10 24.13 13.64
CA VAL A 300 -14.99 24.18 12.67
C VAL A 300 -15.24 25.17 11.52
N MET A 301 -16.48 25.57 11.27
CA MET A 301 -16.86 26.37 10.09
C MET A 301 -16.02 27.65 9.91
N PRO A 302 -15.74 28.47 10.95
CA PRO A 302 -14.89 29.66 10.77
C PRO A 302 -13.48 29.32 10.23
N CYS A 303 -12.90 28.18 10.62
CA CYS A 303 -11.63 27.72 10.11
C CYS A 303 -11.73 27.23 8.66
N VAL A 304 -12.81 26.51 8.31
CA VAL A 304 -13.09 26.06 6.94
C VAL A 304 -13.22 27.25 6.00
N GLU A 305 -14.01 28.26 6.39
CA GLU A 305 -14.26 29.48 5.60
C GLU A 305 -12.95 30.27 5.38
N GLU A 306 -12.18 30.50 6.45
CA GLU A 306 -10.89 31.18 6.35
C GLU A 306 -9.91 30.46 5.41
N LEU A 307 -9.77 29.14 5.55
CA LEU A 307 -8.86 28.38 4.70
C LEU A 307 -9.33 28.32 3.25
N ALA A 308 -10.65 28.15 3.02
CA ALA A 308 -11.22 28.17 1.67
C ALA A 308 -10.98 29.52 0.96
N GLU A 309 -11.14 30.64 1.68
CA GLU A 309 -10.89 31.98 1.17
C GLU A 309 -9.40 32.20 0.85
N ARG A 310 -8.52 31.88 1.81
CA ARG A 310 -7.06 32.12 1.67
C ARG A 310 -6.42 31.25 0.60
N ILE A 311 -6.86 30.00 0.48
CA ILE A 311 -6.27 29.02 -0.45
C ILE A 311 -6.97 29.05 -1.80
N GLY A 312 -8.26 29.40 -1.79
CA GLY A 312 -9.05 29.51 -3.00
C GLY A 312 -9.50 28.15 -3.54
N THR A 313 -9.70 27.12 -2.73
CA THR A 313 -10.21 25.80 -3.13
C THR A 313 -11.35 25.33 -2.24
N ARG A 314 -12.13 24.36 -2.71
CA ARG A 314 -13.11 23.70 -1.83
C ARG A 314 -12.39 22.85 -0.78
N ILE A 315 -13.03 22.69 0.36
CA ILE A 315 -12.54 21.89 1.48
C ILE A 315 -13.33 20.58 1.54
N MET A 316 -12.65 19.47 1.78
CA MET A 316 -13.28 18.24 2.28
C MET A 316 -12.93 18.09 3.75
N VAL A 317 -13.90 18.15 4.61
CA VAL A 317 -13.73 17.80 6.02
C VAL A 317 -13.77 16.29 6.16
N LEU A 318 -12.77 15.70 6.79
CA LEU A 318 -12.67 14.26 7.08
C LEU A 318 -12.68 14.06 8.59
N LEU A 319 -13.80 13.59 9.12
CA LEU A 319 -14.00 13.45 10.58
C LEU A 319 -13.36 12.19 11.13
N MET A 320 -12.64 12.36 12.25
CA MET A 320 -12.09 11.28 13.08
C MET A 320 -12.82 11.25 14.43
N HIS A 321 -12.91 10.07 15.04
CA HIS A 321 -13.58 9.84 16.33
C HIS A 321 -15.04 10.34 16.38
N TRP A 322 -15.70 10.26 15.22
CA TRP A 322 -17.07 10.73 14.98
C TRP A 322 -18.12 9.67 15.34
N GLU A 323 -17.73 8.41 15.49
CA GLU A 323 -18.61 7.27 15.77
C GLU A 323 -19.28 7.44 17.13
N GLY A 324 -20.61 7.41 17.16
CA GLY A 324 -21.37 7.69 18.38
C GLY A 324 -21.31 6.56 19.40
N THR A 325 -21.08 5.34 18.97
CA THR A 325 -20.93 4.18 19.86
C THR A 325 -19.61 4.23 20.61
N ALA A 326 -18.53 4.02 19.92
CA ALA A 326 -17.15 4.19 20.41
C ALA A 326 -16.22 4.37 19.21
N PRO A 327 -15.23 5.28 19.26
CA PRO A 327 -14.16 5.32 18.27
C PRO A 327 -13.39 3.99 18.23
N TRP A 328 -12.89 3.62 17.06
CA TRP A 328 -12.17 2.37 16.86
C TRP A 328 -12.95 1.08 17.16
N ALA A 329 -14.28 1.15 17.15
CA ALA A 329 -15.15 0.03 17.49
C ALA A 329 -16.00 -0.45 16.28
N PRO A 330 -15.36 -0.91 15.16
CA PRO A 330 -16.12 -1.47 14.05
C PRO A 330 -16.85 -2.75 14.48
N PRO A 331 -17.93 -3.16 13.77
CA PRO A 331 -18.54 -2.44 12.66
C PRO A 331 -19.64 -1.48 13.10
N TYR A 332 -19.97 -1.39 14.38
CA TYR A 332 -21.11 -0.63 14.93
C TYR A 332 -20.74 0.86 15.11
N VAL A 333 -20.40 1.54 14.01
CA VAL A 333 -19.97 2.95 14.01
C VAL A 333 -21.11 3.95 14.08
N TRP A 334 -22.31 3.57 13.69
CA TRP A 334 -23.51 4.41 13.67
C TRP A 334 -24.36 4.24 14.93
N PRO A 335 -25.09 5.26 15.41
CA PRO A 335 -25.21 6.62 14.89
C PRO A 335 -23.94 7.47 15.13
N PRO A 336 -23.81 8.65 14.45
CA PRO A 336 -22.70 9.56 14.69
C PRO A 336 -22.77 10.18 16.10
N PHE A 337 -21.62 10.56 16.64
CA PHE A 337 -21.55 11.27 17.91
C PHE A 337 -22.30 12.60 17.82
N GLY A 338 -23.17 12.87 18.78
CA GLY A 338 -24.08 14.03 18.77
C GLY A 338 -25.37 13.81 17.99
N GLY A 339 -25.55 12.67 17.32
CA GLY A 339 -26.77 12.27 16.63
C GLY A 339 -26.78 12.58 15.13
N GLU A 340 -27.70 11.92 14.44
CA GLU A 340 -27.83 12.00 12.97
C GLU A 340 -28.19 13.40 12.47
N GLU A 341 -29.09 14.10 13.20
CA GLU A 341 -29.51 15.47 12.85
C GLU A 341 -28.33 16.45 12.87
N ALA A 342 -27.44 16.34 13.86
CA ALA A 342 -26.27 17.21 13.97
C ALA A 342 -25.25 16.98 12.84
N LEU A 343 -25.03 15.73 12.46
CA LEU A 343 -24.15 15.41 11.33
C LEU A 343 -24.78 15.86 9.99
N ALA A 344 -26.09 15.67 9.82
CA ALA A 344 -26.80 16.09 8.61
C ALA A 344 -26.79 17.62 8.46
N GLU A 345 -27.07 18.39 9.53
CA GLU A 345 -26.96 19.85 9.53
C GLU A 345 -25.57 20.34 9.14
N PHE A 346 -24.53 19.68 9.64
CA PHE A 346 -23.16 20.00 9.29
C PHE A 346 -22.87 19.72 7.82
N CYS A 347 -23.28 18.55 7.32
CA CYS A 347 -23.14 18.17 5.91
C CYS A 347 -23.84 19.19 4.99
N ASP A 348 -25.11 19.52 5.28
CA ASP A 348 -25.88 20.51 4.52
C ASP A 348 -25.23 21.90 4.56
N THR A 349 -24.60 22.28 5.69
CA THR A 349 -23.90 23.56 5.81
C THR A 349 -22.66 23.61 4.95
N LEU A 350 -21.86 22.55 4.93
CA LEU A 350 -20.72 22.42 4.04
C LEU A 350 -21.13 22.44 2.56
N HIS A 351 -22.14 21.67 2.17
CA HIS A 351 -22.66 21.62 0.80
C HIS A 351 -23.17 22.97 0.30
N ARG A 352 -23.90 23.75 1.14
CA ARG A 352 -24.34 25.10 0.77
C ARG A 352 -23.20 26.05 0.45
N GLN A 353 -22.02 25.81 1.01
CA GLN A 353 -20.81 26.59 0.75
C GLN A 353 -19.90 25.96 -0.32
N GLY A 354 -20.32 24.84 -0.94
CA GLY A 354 -19.58 24.14 -1.98
C GLY A 354 -18.45 23.25 -1.45
N HIS A 355 -18.48 22.93 -0.14
CA HIS A 355 -17.53 22.03 0.54
C HIS A 355 -18.06 20.62 0.62
N LEU A 356 -17.25 19.67 1.11
CA LEU A 356 -17.52 18.24 1.14
C LEU A 356 -17.36 17.69 2.55
N LEU A 357 -18.05 16.57 2.84
CA LEU A 357 -17.92 15.86 4.10
C LEU A 357 -17.58 14.39 3.89
N GLY A 358 -16.51 13.94 4.54
CA GLY A 358 -16.12 12.55 4.66
C GLY A 358 -15.99 12.10 6.10
N VAL A 359 -16.01 10.80 6.32
CA VAL A 359 -15.77 10.18 7.62
C VAL A 359 -14.76 9.05 7.51
N TYR A 360 -14.02 8.83 8.60
CA TYR A 360 -13.03 7.79 8.73
C TYR A 360 -13.59 6.67 9.60
N CYS A 361 -13.57 5.41 9.12
CA CYS A 361 -14.05 4.21 9.80
C CYS A 361 -12.94 3.20 9.99
N SER A 362 -13.09 2.28 10.96
CA SER A 362 -12.01 1.41 11.41
C SER A 362 -11.95 0.03 10.73
N GLY A 363 -12.61 -0.17 9.57
CA GLY A 363 -12.48 -1.41 8.79
C GLY A 363 -13.36 -2.57 9.27
N PHE A 364 -12.93 -3.81 9.00
CA PHE A 364 -13.71 -5.04 9.14
C PHE A 364 -13.44 -5.81 10.45
N GLY A 365 -13.03 -5.12 11.49
CA GLY A 365 -13.01 -5.70 12.82
C GLY A 365 -14.43 -5.89 13.37
N TRP A 366 -14.58 -6.75 14.36
CA TRP A 366 -15.74 -6.83 15.23
C TRP A 366 -15.29 -6.57 16.67
N THR A 367 -15.78 -5.51 17.27
CA THR A 367 -15.36 -5.06 18.60
C THR A 367 -16.26 -5.65 19.67
N GLU A 368 -15.70 -6.47 20.52
CA GLU A 368 -16.38 -7.00 21.69
C GLU A 368 -16.44 -5.95 22.81
N GLN A 369 -15.30 -5.27 23.07
CA GLN A 369 -15.17 -4.27 24.11
C GLN A 369 -14.23 -3.15 23.66
N SER A 370 -14.64 -1.91 23.89
CA SER A 370 -13.79 -0.74 23.72
C SER A 370 -12.92 -0.52 24.96
N ASN A 371 -11.64 -0.17 24.74
CA ASN A 371 -10.74 0.30 25.80
C ASN A 371 -10.78 1.82 25.96
N LEU A 372 -11.53 2.52 25.10
CA LEU A 372 -11.66 3.98 25.08
C LEU A 372 -13.00 4.47 25.68
N ILE A 373 -14.02 3.62 25.65
CA ILE A 373 -15.38 3.92 26.13
C ILE A 373 -15.86 2.76 27.00
N ASP A 374 -15.82 2.93 28.32
CA ASP A 374 -16.13 1.88 29.30
C ASP A 374 -17.51 1.25 29.16
N SER A 375 -18.49 2.02 28.65
CA SER A 375 -19.87 1.55 28.46
C SER A 375 -20.06 0.69 27.22
N TYR A 376 -19.07 0.61 26.31
CA TYR A 376 -19.17 -0.20 25.09
C TYR A 376 -18.75 -1.64 25.37
N ASN A 377 -19.75 -2.53 25.37
CA ASN A 377 -19.54 -3.98 25.49
C ASN A 377 -20.62 -4.71 24.69
N CYS A 378 -20.21 -5.51 23.72
CA CYS A 378 -21.05 -6.27 22.81
C CYS A 378 -20.93 -7.80 23.01
N ALA A 379 -20.37 -8.28 24.11
CA ALA A 379 -20.14 -9.71 24.32
C ALA A 379 -21.46 -10.54 24.25
N GLU A 380 -22.57 -10.03 24.78
CA GLU A 380 -23.87 -10.70 24.70
C GLU A 380 -24.38 -10.81 23.24
N ILE A 381 -24.11 -9.81 22.41
CA ILE A 381 -24.48 -9.81 20.97
C ILE A 381 -23.71 -10.93 20.27
N TYR A 382 -22.43 -11.11 20.58
CA TYR A 382 -21.59 -12.16 19.98
C TYR A 382 -22.19 -13.55 20.20
N GLU A 383 -22.61 -13.84 21.43
CA GLU A 383 -23.20 -15.14 21.80
C GLU A 383 -24.63 -15.30 21.25
N CYS A 384 -25.48 -14.28 21.40
CA CYS A 384 -26.91 -14.37 21.02
C CYS A 384 -27.10 -14.46 19.50
N GLU A 385 -26.23 -13.87 18.70
CA GLU A 385 -26.33 -13.85 17.24
C GLU A 385 -25.44 -14.89 16.55
N ASP A 386 -24.78 -15.77 17.30
CA ASP A 386 -23.84 -16.79 16.79
C ASP A 386 -22.80 -16.20 15.82
N LEU A 387 -22.15 -15.12 16.25
CA LEU A 387 -21.23 -14.38 15.40
C LEU A 387 -19.88 -15.07 15.18
N GLU A 388 -19.59 -16.17 15.90
CA GLU A 388 -18.39 -16.97 15.68
C GLU A 388 -18.27 -17.41 14.21
N SER A 389 -19.40 -17.77 13.58
CA SER A 389 -19.47 -18.17 12.17
C SER A 389 -19.14 -17.06 11.15
N ALA A 390 -18.98 -15.81 11.61
CA ALA A 390 -18.58 -14.68 10.79
C ALA A 390 -17.08 -14.33 10.94
N MET A 391 -16.40 -14.88 11.95
CA MET A 391 -15.06 -14.43 12.35
C MET A 391 -13.94 -15.25 11.71
N CYS A 392 -12.78 -14.61 11.47
CA CYS A 392 -11.62 -15.29 10.94
C CYS A 392 -11.08 -16.33 11.91
N ALA A 393 -10.72 -17.50 11.37
CA ALA A 393 -10.11 -18.60 12.09
C ALA A 393 -8.60 -18.69 11.83
N GLY A 394 -7.85 -19.16 12.81
CA GLY A 394 -6.44 -19.49 12.71
C GLY A 394 -6.17 -20.78 11.93
N GLU A 395 -4.90 -21.16 11.80
CA GLU A 395 -4.45 -22.35 11.03
C GLU A 395 -5.08 -23.67 11.52
N ASP A 396 -5.42 -23.76 12.80
CA ASP A 396 -6.14 -24.87 13.41
C ASP A 396 -7.64 -24.89 13.09
N GLY A 397 -8.15 -23.85 12.45
CA GLY A 397 -9.58 -23.67 12.14
C GLY A 397 -10.39 -23.08 13.29
N ILE A 398 -9.76 -22.66 14.39
CA ILE A 398 -10.41 -22.08 15.56
C ILE A 398 -10.40 -20.57 15.47
N VAL A 399 -11.54 -19.94 15.75
CA VAL A 399 -11.65 -18.47 15.80
C VAL A 399 -10.74 -17.89 16.89
N GLN A 400 -10.04 -16.83 16.57
CA GLN A 400 -9.07 -16.18 17.46
C GLN A 400 -9.38 -14.69 17.64
N LYS A 401 -9.02 -14.15 18.80
CA LYS A 401 -9.08 -12.72 19.06
C LYS A 401 -8.17 -11.95 18.09
N SER A 402 -8.64 -10.80 17.62
CA SER A 402 -7.87 -9.88 16.81
C SER A 402 -6.58 -9.45 17.50
N ARG A 403 -5.54 -9.26 16.73
CA ARG A 403 -4.24 -8.70 17.19
C ARG A 403 -4.07 -7.23 16.83
N ILE A 404 -5.02 -6.68 16.06
CA ILE A 404 -5.00 -5.29 15.59
C ILE A 404 -5.64 -4.37 16.63
N CYS A 405 -5.07 -3.16 16.79
CA CYS A 405 -5.60 -2.07 17.63
C CYS A 405 -5.92 -2.47 19.08
N LYS A 406 -5.09 -3.31 19.68
CA LYS A 406 -5.29 -3.80 21.06
C LYS A 406 -5.31 -2.69 22.12
N ALA A 407 -4.71 -1.53 21.84
CA ALA A 407 -4.76 -0.39 22.73
C ALA A 407 -6.16 0.24 22.77
N GLN A 408 -6.90 0.16 21.67
CA GLN A 408 -8.20 0.79 21.51
C GLN A 408 -9.37 -0.17 21.78
N ARG A 409 -9.21 -1.47 21.48
CA ARG A 409 -10.30 -2.45 21.55
C ARG A 409 -9.84 -3.89 21.77
N SER A 410 -10.75 -4.73 22.23
CA SER A 410 -10.68 -6.19 22.09
C SER A 410 -11.82 -6.69 21.20
N GLY A 411 -11.59 -7.78 20.49
CA GLY A 411 -12.62 -8.36 19.60
C GLY A 411 -12.02 -9.33 18.60
N TYR A 412 -12.60 -9.39 17.42
CA TYR A 412 -12.32 -10.36 16.37
C TYR A 412 -12.17 -9.66 15.01
N ASP A 413 -11.75 -10.41 14.00
CA ASP A 413 -11.66 -9.93 12.61
C ASP A 413 -12.74 -10.64 11.77
N ILE A 414 -13.58 -9.88 11.05
CA ILE A 414 -14.66 -10.42 10.24
C ILE A 414 -14.11 -11.01 8.95
N CYS A 415 -14.53 -12.24 8.63
CA CYS A 415 -14.19 -12.91 7.38
C CYS A 415 -15.17 -12.52 6.26
N VAL A 416 -14.70 -11.77 5.25
CA VAL A 416 -15.50 -11.44 4.05
C VAL A 416 -15.82 -12.68 3.20
N GLY A 417 -15.05 -13.77 3.33
CA GLY A 417 -15.35 -15.06 2.73
C GLY A 417 -16.59 -15.75 3.32
N SER A 418 -16.95 -15.44 4.60
CA SER A 418 -18.17 -15.93 5.24
C SER A 418 -19.42 -15.19 4.75
N ALA A 419 -20.48 -15.92 4.47
CA ALA A 419 -21.78 -15.31 4.13
C ALA A 419 -22.32 -14.46 5.29
N ARG A 420 -22.22 -14.97 6.53
CA ARG A 420 -22.63 -14.25 7.74
C ARG A 420 -21.79 -13.00 7.98
N GLY A 421 -20.48 -13.07 7.71
CA GLY A 421 -19.58 -11.90 7.80
C GLY A 421 -19.99 -10.78 6.83
N ARG A 422 -20.30 -11.12 5.58
CA ARG A 422 -20.79 -10.13 4.59
C ARG A 422 -22.14 -9.54 4.98
N GLU A 423 -23.07 -10.36 5.49
CA GLU A 423 -24.37 -9.90 5.97
C GLU A 423 -24.21 -8.88 7.11
N LEU A 424 -23.44 -9.24 8.14
CA LEU A 424 -23.14 -8.39 9.29
C LEU A 424 -22.55 -7.03 8.85
N LEU A 425 -21.56 -7.03 7.96
CA LEU A 425 -20.95 -5.80 7.46
C LEU A 425 -21.95 -4.95 6.65
N ASN A 426 -22.77 -5.59 5.80
CA ASN A 426 -23.80 -4.88 5.02
C ASN A 426 -24.85 -4.24 5.91
N GLU A 427 -25.26 -4.89 6.97
CA GLU A 427 -26.24 -4.36 7.93
C GLU A 427 -25.65 -3.19 8.72
N ALA A 428 -24.45 -3.36 9.27
CA ALA A 428 -23.81 -2.37 10.12
C ALA A 428 -23.43 -1.08 9.38
N TYR A 429 -22.99 -1.19 8.12
CA TYR A 429 -22.56 -0.05 7.32
C TYR A 429 -23.66 0.55 6.42
N ARG A 430 -24.84 -0.03 6.36
CA ARG A 430 -25.98 0.50 5.57
C ARG A 430 -26.27 1.98 5.81
N PRO A 431 -26.30 2.49 7.07
CA PRO A 431 -26.58 3.92 7.30
C PRO A 431 -25.57 4.86 6.62
N LEU A 432 -24.30 4.44 6.49
CA LEU A 432 -23.29 5.22 5.78
C LEU A 432 -23.60 5.30 4.28
N PHE A 433 -24.11 4.21 3.69
CA PHE A 433 -24.47 4.19 2.27
C PHE A 433 -25.66 5.10 1.97
N GLU A 434 -26.62 5.15 2.90
CA GLU A 434 -27.84 5.95 2.80
C GLU A 434 -27.65 7.44 3.21
N SER A 435 -26.53 7.78 3.85
CA SER A 435 -26.22 9.14 4.30
C SER A 435 -25.90 10.10 3.14
N THR A 436 -25.84 11.39 3.43
CA THR A 436 -25.46 12.46 2.49
C THR A 436 -23.95 12.70 2.39
N LEU A 437 -23.12 11.87 3.04
CA LEU A 437 -21.66 11.97 2.99
C LEU A 437 -21.13 11.81 1.56
N ASP A 438 -20.12 12.57 1.21
CA ASP A 438 -19.45 12.49 -0.11
C ASP A 438 -18.41 11.37 -0.16
N TYR A 439 -17.78 11.09 0.98
CA TYR A 439 -16.67 10.17 1.09
C TYR A 439 -16.74 9.34 2.38
N VAL A 440 -16.41 8.06 2.28
CA VAL A 440 -16.25 7.18 3.44
C VAL A 440 -14.92 6.42 3.32
N GLN A 441 -13.95 6.75 4.18
CA GLN A 441 -12.77 5.92 4.35
C GLN A 441 -13.12 4.74 5.24
N ILE A 442 -13.57 3.66 4.61
CA ILE A 442 -14.21 2.57 5.33
C ILE A 442 -13.22 1.56 5.91
N LEU A 443 -12.01 1.51 5.36
CA LEU A 443 -11.03 0.45 5.62
C LEU A 443 -9.76 1.02 6.27
N ASP A 444 -9.78 1.32 7.56
CA ASP A 444 -8.58 1.70 8.32
C ASP A 444 -7.66 0.47 8.55
N GLN A 445 -8.16 -0.51 9.28
CA GLN A 445 -7.37 -1.68 9.67
C GLN A 445 -7.17 -2.70 8.54
N ASN A 446 -7.82 -2.50 7.42
CA ASN A 446 -7.66 -3.28 6.18
C ASN A 446 -6.80 -2.50 5.18
N HIS A 447 -5.53 -2.31 5.51
CA HIS A 447 -4.59 -1.55 4.70
C HIS A 447 -4.64 -1.95 3.23
N GLY A 448 -4.63 -0.97 2.33
CA GLY A 448 -4.69 -1.20 0.89
C GLY A 448 -5.97 -1.90 0.40
N GLY A 449 -6.96 -2.13 1.26
CA GLY A 449 -8.18 -2.89 0.96
C GLY A 449 -8.06 -4.40 1.18
N GLY A 450 -6.97 -4.89 1.77
CA GLY A 450 -6.73 -6.33 1.97
C GLY A 450 -7.67 -6.98 2.99
N GLN A 451 -7.97 -8.26 2.80
CA GLN A 451 -8.68 -9.08 3.77
C GLN A 451 -7.75 -9.61 4.87
N TYR A 452 -8.33 -9.93 6.02
CA TYR A 452 -7.67 -10.76 7.03
C TYR A 452 -7.57 -12.22 6.57
N PHE A 453 -6.50 -12.92 6.94
CA PHE A 453 -6.37 -14.33 6.66
C PHE A 453 -7.39 -15.13 7.46
N CYS A 454 -7.98 -16.13 6.79
CA CYS A 454 -8.95 -17.00 7.41
C CYS A 454 -8.72 -18.45 6.97
N TYR A 455 -8.61 -19.35 7.95
CA TYR A 455 -8.44 -20.80 7.73
C TYR A 455 -9.66 -21.60 8.14
N SER A 456 -10.82 -20.95 8.25
CA SER A 456 -12.08 -21.62 8.53
C SER A 456 -12.38 -22.68 7.47
N ARG A 457 -12.94 -23.79 7.93
CA ARG A 457 -13.36 -24.91 7.09
C ARG A 457 -14.85 -24.85 6.74
N ASP A 458 -15.58 -23.93 7.37
CA ASP A 458 -17.05 -23.86 7.35
C ASP A 458 -17.58 -22.59 6.65
N HIS A 459 -16.70 -21.65 6.26
CA HIS A 459 -17.11 -20.39 5.64
C HIS A 459 -17.43 -20.48 4.13
N GLY A 460 -17.28 -21.67 3.52
CA GLY A 460 -17.52 -21.86 2.09
C GLY A 460 -16.39 -21.42 1.15
N HIS A 461 -15.28 -20.97 1.69
CA HIS A 461 -14.03 -20.72 0.96
C HIS A 461 -12.98 -21.83 1.24
N PRO A 462 -11.91 -21.95 0.44
CA PRO A 462 -10.80 -22.87 0.75
C PRO A 462 -10.20 -22.62 2.13
N PRO A 463 -9.72 -23.68 2.82
CA PRO A 463 -9.22 -23.56 4.20
C PRO A 463 -7.81 -22.95 4.30
N THR A 464 -7.23 -22.47 3.21
CA THR A 464 -5.94 -21.74 3.18
C THR A 464 -6.08 -20.44 2.39
N PRO A 465 -5.31 -19.39 2.71
CA PRO A 465 -5.29 -18.14 1.96
C PRO A 465 -4.94 -18.35 0.48
N GLY A 466 -5.42 -17.47 -0.39
CA GLY A 466 -5.15 -17.54 -1.82
C GLY A 466 -5.95 -16.52 -2.64
N ALA A 467 -6.05 -16.75 -3.95
CA ALA A 467 -6.73 -15.85 -4.87
C ALA A 467 -8.20 -15.58 -4.52
N TRP A 468 -8.89 -16.55 -3.91
CA TRP A 468 -10.28 -16.39 -3.46
C TRP A 468 -10.46 -15.18 -2.53
N MET A 469 -9.44 -14.81 -1.74
CA MET A 469 -9.52 -13.65 -0.86
C MET A 469 -9.64 -12.36 -1.67
N THR A 470 -8.78 -12.18 -2.67
CA THR A 470 -8.83 -11.02 -3.57
C THR A 470 -10.16 -10.96 -4.32
N GLU A 471 -10.57 -12.07 -4.93
CA GLU A 471 -11.82 -12.17 -5.71
C GLU A 471 -13.06 -11.85 -4.87
N THR A 472 -13.12 -12.39 -3.64
CA THR A 472 -14.24 -12.15 -2.72
C THR A 472 -14.29 -10.68 -2.28
N MET A 473 -13.15 -10.10 -1.96
CA MET A 473 -13.07 -8.69 -1.54
C MET A 473 -13.45 -7.73 -2.66
N GLN A 474 -12.97 -7.97 -3.90
CA GLN A 474 -13.38 -7.20 -5.06
C GLN A 474 -14.89 -7.25 -5.28
N ALA A 475 -15.48 -8.45 -5.22
CA ALA A 475 -16.92 -8.63 -5.40
C ALA A 475 -17.73 -7.92 -4.30
N PHE A 476 -17.26 -7.97 -3.05
CA PHE A 476 -17.89 -7.35 -1.90
C PHE A 476 -17.87 -5.83 -1.98
N LEU A 477 -16.70 -5.23 -2.20
CA LEU A 477 -16.54 -3.79 -2.37
C LEU A 477 -17.30 -3.27 -3.60
N GLY A 478 -17.28 -4.00 -4.71
CA GLY A 478 -18.09 -3.69 -5.89
C GLY A 478 -19.60 -3.73 -5.60
N GLY A 479 -20.04 -4.55 -4.64
CA GLY A 479 -21.39 -4.54 -4.10
C GLY A 479 -21.74 -3.20 -3.47
N TRP A 480 -20.87 -2.68 -2.62
CA TRP A 480 -21.06 -1.40 -1.93
C TRP A 480 -21.07 -0.19 -2.87
N ASN A 481 -20.20 -0.17 -3.87
CA ASN A 481 -20.22 0.88 -4.90
C ASN A 481 -21.57 0.91 -5.66
N ARG A 482 -22.21 -0.24 -5.86
CA ARG A 482 -23.55 -0.30 -6.48
C ARG A 482 -24.67 0.14 -5.54
N LEU A 483 -24.53 -0.07 -4.23
CA LEU A 483 -25.50 0.36 -3.22
C LEU A 483 -25.45 1.88 -2.97
N ALA A 484 -24.31 2.51 -3.14
CA ALA A 484 -24.08 3.93 -2.88
C ALA A 484 -23.47 4.64 -4.11
N PRO A 485 -24.21 4.73 -5.23
CA PRO A 485 -23.71 5.39 -6.42
C PRO A 485 -23.42 6.88 -6.16
N GLY A 486 -22.29 7.36 -6.66
CA GLY A 486 -21.82 8.74 -6.45
C GLY A 486 -21.10 9.01 -5.13
N LYS A 487 -21.05 8.06 -4.21
CA LYS A 487 -20.24 8.12 -2.99
C LYS A 487 -18.91 7.43 -3.23
N LEU A 488 -17.81 8.03 -2.80
CA LEU A 488 -16.50 7.42 -2.91
C LEU A 488 -16.12 6.68 -1.63
N PHE A 489 -15.46 5.54 -1.83
CA PHE A 489 -14.87 4.74 -0.76
C PHE A 489 -13.35 4.76 -0.86
N GLY A 490 -12.69 4.64 0.30
CA GLY A 490 -11.25 4.54 0.42
C GLY A 490 -10.79 3.61 1.54
N CYS A 491 -9.49 3.42 1.61
CA CYS A 491 -8.83 2.63 2.64
C CYS A 491 -7.63 3.39 3.24
N GLU A 492 -7.17 2.92 4.37
CA GLU A 492 -5.88 3.32 4.93
C GLU A 492 -4.75 2.75 4.08
N SER A 493 -3.76 3.58 3.78
CA SER A 493 -2.76 3.37 2.74
C SER A 493 -3.39 3.37 1.34
N ALA A 494 -2.59 3.58 0.30
CA ALA A 494 -3.08 3.55 -1.08
C ALA A 494 -3.70 2.18 -1.39
N ALA A 495 -4.81 2.16 -2.12
CA ALA A 495 -5.49 0.93 -2.49
C ALA A 495 -4.55 0.00 -3.26
N ALA A 496 -4.42 -1.26 -2.84
CA ALA A 496 -3.69 -2.23 -3.62
C ALA A 496 -4.36 -2.48 -4.98
N GLU A 497 -3.57 -2.78 -5.98
CA GLU A 497 -3.96 -2.87 -7.39
C GLU A 497 -5.35 -3.49 -7.66
N PRO A 498 -5.71 -4.68 -7.10
CA PRO A 498 -7.00 -5.28 -7.39
C PRO A 498 -8.20 -4.50 -6.85
N PHE A 499 -8.00 -3.63 -5.87
CA PHE A 499 -9.08 -2.91 -5.20
C PHE A 499 -9.26 -1.48 -5.69
N ILE A 500 -8.34 -0.97 -6.54
CA ILE A 500 -8.43 0.35 -7.16
C ILE A 500 -9.81 0.61 -7.81
N PRO A 501 -10.43 -0.34 -8.54
CA PRO A 501 -11.75 -0.10 -9.13
C PRO A 501 -12.87 0.28 -8.14
N ASN A 502 -12.67 -0.06 -6.86
CA ASN A 502 -13.67 0.11 -5.81
C ASN A 502 -13.29 1.13 -4.73
N LEU A 503 -12.01 1.47 -4.61
CA LEU A 503 -11.44 2.37 -3.60
C LEU A 503 -10.69 3.51 -4.30
N LEU A 504 -11.48 4.41 -4.92
CA LEU A 504 -10.99 5.41 -5.85
C LEU A 504 -10.38 6.66 -5.20
N PHE A 505 -10.48 6.79 -3.85
CA PHE A 505 -9.95 7.93 -3.12
C PHE A 505 -9.45 7.45 -1.75
N SER A 506 -8.15 7.21 -1.61
CA SER A 506 -7.55 6.63 -0.40
C SER A 506 -6.49 7.54 0.20
N ASP A 507 -6.20 7.35 1.51
CA ASP A 507 -5.12 8.10 2.14
C ASP A 507 -3.75 7.49 1.78
N ASN A 508 -2.94 8.24 1.06
CA ASN A 508 -1.59 7.82 0.74
C ASN A 508 -0.63 8.18 1.87
N ARG A 509 -0.08 7.16 2.53
CA ARG A 509 0.78 7.31 3.72
C ARG A 509 2.25 7.14 3.40
N PHE A 510 2.72 7.79 2.37
CA PHE A 510 4.11 7.64 1.92
C PHE A 510 5.12 7.98 3.03
N GLU A 511 4.75 8.83 3.98
CA GLU A 511 5.62 9.20 5.11
C GLU A 511 6.06 8.01 5.97
N LEU A 512 5.30 6.92 5.97
CA LEU A 512 5.71 5.67 6.61
C LEU A 512 6.96 5.07 5.94
N ASN A 513 7.15 5.32 4.66
CA ASN A 513 8.27 4.80 3.90
C ASN A 513 9.62 5.35 4.39
N TRP A 514 9.66 6.54 4.98
CA TRP A 514 10.85 7.07 5.65
C TRP A 514 11.34 6.21 6.81
N THR A 515 10.47 5.37 7.36
CA THR A 515 10.83 4.39 8.38
C THR A 515 11.61 3.22 7.77
N PHE A 516 11.39 2.91 6.48
CA PHE A 516 11.88 1.71 5.80
C PHE A 516 12.90 2.00 4.70
N GLY A 517 13.05 3.23 4.27
CA GLY A 517 13.97 3.63 3.21
C GLY A 517 13.69 5.01 2.68
N GLN A 518 14.11 5.28 1.46
CA GLN A 518 13.84 6.53 0.75
C GLN A 518 12.52 6.40 -0.03
N PRO A 519 11.48 7.20 0.26
CA PRO A 519 10.25 7.21 -0.53
C PRO A 519 10.48 7.59 -1.98
N VAL A 520 9.78 6.91 -2.88
CA VAL A 520 9.69 7.24 -4.31
C VAL A 520 8.23 7.17 -4.75
N PRO A 521 7.78 8.01 -5.70
CA PRO A 521 6.38 8.06 -6.12
C PRO A 521 6.02 6.90 -7.08
N LEU A 522 6.31 5.65 -6.66
CA LEU A 522 6.08 4.45 -7.45
C LEU A 522 4.57 4.21 -7.67
N TYR A 523 3.77 4.42 -6.62
CA TYR A 523 2.33 4.22 -6.70
C TYR A 523 1.69 5.18 -7.73
N ALA A 524 2.02 6.47 -7.63
CA ALA A 524 1.56 7.46 -8.59
C ALA A 524 2.08 7.17 -10.01
N TYR A 525 3.33 6.69 -10.16
CA TYR A 525 3.90 6.27 -11.43
C TYR A 525 3.10 5.16 -12.10
N LEU A 526 2.58 4.20 -11.33
CA LEU A 526 1.83 3.06 -11.85
C LEU A 526 0.33 3.35 -12.05
N TYR A 527 -0.30 4.12 -11.14
CA TYR A 527 -1.76 4.09 -11.03
C TYR A 527 -2.46 5.45 -11.12
N HIS A 528 -1.75 6.57 -11.20
CA HIS A 528 -2.38 7.90 -11.15
C HIS A 528 -3.41 8.15 -12.27
N GLU A 529 -3.30 7.50 -13.42
CA GLU A 529 -4.30 7.57 -14.48
C GLU A 529 -5.66 6.96 -14.11
N TYR A 530 -5.71 6.12 -13.06
CA TYR A 530 -6.88 5.31 -12.68
C TYR A 530 -7.57 5.77 -11.40
N LEU A 531 -6.84 6.43 -10.49
CA LEU A 531 -7.38 6.96 -9.25
C LEU A 531 -6.57 8.16 -8.77
N ARG A 532 -7.16 8.91 -7.84
CA ARG A 532 -6.46 9.92 -7.05
C ARG A 532 -6.46 9.54 -5.57
N ASN A 533 -5.39 9.88 -4.91
CA ASN A 533 -5.27 9.77 -3.47
C ASN A 533 -5.22 11.15 -2.81
N PHE A 534 -5.26 11.18 -1.49
CA PHE A 534 -4.92 12.34 -0.71
C PHE A 534 -3.79 12.00 0.26
N MET A 535 -3.04 13.00 0.64
CA MET A 535 -2.03 12.91 1.68
C MET A 535 -2.74 12.53 2.99
N GLY A 536 -2.46 11.36 3.54
CA GLY A 536 -3.09 10.87 4.75
C GLY A 536 -2.83 11.76 5.98
N ASN A 537 -3.52 11.47 7.07
CA ASN A 537 -3.39 12.21 8.31
C ASN A 537 -2.06 11.99 9.05
N GLN A 538 -1.26 11.03 8.62
CA GLN A 538 0.08 10.73 9.13
C GLN A 538 1.14 11.49 8.32
N VAL A 539 1.11 12.81 8.36
CA VAL A 539 1.81 13.66 7.38
C VAL A 539 3.34 13.72 7.51
N SER A 540 3.91 13.30 8.63
CA SER A 540 5.36 13.31 8.83
C SER A 540 5.86 12.26 9.83
N CYS A 541 5.35 11.04 9.77
CA CYS A 541 5.69 9.97 10.73
C CYS A 541 7.18 9.61 10.78
N GLY A 542 7.81 9.50 9.63
CA GLY A 542 9.21 9.07 9.51
C GLY A 542 10.22 10.19 9.71
N ILE A 543 9.85 11.42 9.37
CA ILE A 543 10.68 12.63 9.55
C ILE A 543 10.35 13.25 10.90
N SER A 544 11.36 13.75 11.64
CA SER A 544 11.13 14.48 12.88
C SER A 544 10.31 15.76 12.62
N HIS A 545 9.41 16.11 13.54
CA HIS A 545 8.48 17.23 13.41
C HIS A 545 9.21 18.58 13.57
N THR A 546 9.83 19.04 12.50
CA THR A 546 10.41 20.38 12.39
C THR A 546 9.47 21.30 11.60
N VAL A 547 9.73 22.59 11.61
CA VAL A 547 8.96 23.58 10.81
C VAL A 547 9.01 23.32 9.30
N ASP A 548 10.00 22.55 8.82
CA ASP A 548 10.21 22.23 7.42
C ASP A 548 9.55 20.93 6.98
N SER A 549 9.21 20.04 7.93
CA SER A 549 8.72 18.69 7.59
C SER A 549 7.36 18.70 6.91
N LEU A 550 6.42 19.54 7.37
CA LEU A 550 5.10 19.63 6.76
C LEU A 550 5.14 20.28 5.37
N PRO A 551 5.85 21.40 5.14
CA PRO A 551 6.07 21.94 3.79
C PRO A 551 6.69 20.93 2.82
N ALA A 552 7.71 20.19 3.22
CA ALA A 552 8.33 19.16 2.39
C ALA A 552 7.34 18.04 2.04
N ARG A 553 6.53 17.60 3.02
CA ARG A 553 5.50 16.58 2.81
C ARG A 553 4.40 17.05 1.86
N LEU A 554 3.92 18.28 2.01
CA LEU A 554 2.92 18.89 1.12
C LEU A 554 3.44 19.01 -0.31
N ALA A 555 4.66 19.49 -0.47
CA ALA A 555 5.32 19.58 -1.78
C ALA A 555 5.44 18.21 -2.47
N TYR A 556 5.84 17.18 -1.71
CA TYR A 556 5.92 15.82 -2.23
C TYR A 556 4.54 15.31 -2.69
N SER A 557 3.51 15.47 -1.86
CA SER A 557 2.15 15.06 -2.22
C SER A 557 1.65 15.73 -3.48
N PHE A 558 1.89 17.04 -3.59
CA PHE A 558 1.51 17.80 -4.78
C PHE A 558 2.20 17.31 -6.05
N VAL A 559 3.53 17.10 -6.01
CA VAL A 559 4.23 16.60 -7.21
C VAL A 559 3.89 15.15 -7.53
N ALA A 560 3.46 14.35 -6.55
CA ALA A 560 2.93 13.00 -6.74
C ALA A 560 1.48 12.97 -7.28
N GLY A 561 0.79 14.12 -7.34
CA GLY A 561 -0.59 14.22 -7.82
C GLY A 561 -1.66 13.99 -6.75
N ASP A 562 -1.26 13.85 -5.48
CA ASP A 562 -2.19 13.66 -4.35
C ASP A 562 -2.82 14.98 -3.92
N CYS A 563 -4.06 14.92 -3.42
CA CYS A 563 -4.68 16.04 -2.72
C CYS A 563 -3.95 16.31 -1.39
N MET A 564 -3.71 17.57 -1.08
CA MET A 564 -3.04 17.98 0.16
C MET A 564 -3.97 17.82 1.38
N THR A 565 -3.40 17.53 2.54
CA THR A 565 -4.14 17.35 3.80
C THR A 565 -3.55 18.21 4.91
N LEU A 566 -4.41 18.75 5.76
CA LEU A 566 -4.07 19.40 7.03
C LEU A 566 -4.73 18.65 8.19
N VAL A 567 -4.00 18.47 9.27
CA VAL A 567 -4.53 17.98 10.55
C VAL A 567 -4.74 19.17 11.46
N LEU A 568 -6.01 19.46 11.81
CA LEU A 568 -6.32 20.54 12.74
C LEU A 568 -6.15 20.10 14.19
N ASP A 569 -5.70 21.03 15.02
CA ASP A 569 -5.85 20.94 16.46
C ASP A 569 -7.14 21.65 16.95
N PRO A 570 -7.58 21.40 18.17
CA PRO A 570 -8.80 22.01 18.70
C PRO A 570 -8.76 23.54 18.83
N THR A 571 -7.61 24.18 18.69
CA THR A 571 -7.44 25.65 18.75
C THR A 571 -7.48 26.30 17.37
N GLY A 572 -7.64 25.50 16.29
CA GLY A 572 -7.58 25.95 14.89
C GLY A 572 -6.16 26.05 14.32
N GLY A 573 -5.15 25.59 15.07
CA GLY A 573 -3.78 25.40 14.59
C GLY A 573 -3.64 24.15 13.74
N PHE A 574 -2.44 23.89 13.23
CA PHE A 574 -2.10 22.67 12.48
C PHE A 574 -1.15 21.78 13.26
N ARG A 575 -1.34 20.49 13.11
CA ARG A 575 -0.41 19.47 13.61
C ARG A 575 0.40 18.87 12.46
N ALA A 576 1.63 18.52 12.74
CA ALA A 576 2.49 17.87 11.75
C ALA A 576 2.11 16.41 11.50
N ASN A 577 1.30 15.80 12.38
CA ASN A 577 0.88 14.41 12.28
C ASN A 577 -0.37 14.18 13.17
N TRP A 578 -1.10 13.11 12.88
CA TRP A 578 -2.21 12.61 13.70
C TRP A 578 -1.74 12.04 15.05
N GLY A 579 -0.61 11.35 15.11
CA GLY A 579 -0.15 10.62 16.27
C GLY A 579 0.15 11.51 17.49
N ARG A 580 0.15 10.92 18.68
CA ARG A 580 0.43 11.60 19.97
C ARG A 580 1.75 12.39 19.95
N SER A 581 2.77 11.86 19.29
CA SER A 581 4.09 12.51 19.20
C SER A 581 4.08 13.84 18.45
N ALA A 582 3.00 14.17 17.76
CA ALA A 582 2.86 15.41 17.00
C ALA A 582 1.98 16.46 17.69
N VAL A 583 1.43 16.18 18.89
CA VAL A 583 0.57 17.14 19.63
C VAL A 583 1.33 18.42 19.95
N ASP A 584 2.63 18.29 20.28
CA ASP A 584 3.50 19.43 20.61
C ASP A 584 4.36 19.87 19.42
N SER A 585 4.07 19.42 18.19
CA SER A 585 4.86 19.78 17.02
C SER A 585 4.70 21.25 16.66
N VAL A 586 5.82 21.91 16.29
CA VAL A 586 5.79 23.30 15.85
C VAL A 586 5.48 23.32 14.35
N VAL A 587 4.34 23.88 13.99
CA VAL A 587 3.96 24.12 12.59
C VAL A 587 3.77 25.62 12.37
N ASP A 588 4.45 26.17 11.38
CA ASP A 588 4.21 27.54 10.93
C ASP A 588 2.98 27.55 10.03
N ARG A 589 1.85 28.07 10.59
CA ARG A 589 0.56 28.10 9.94
C ARG A 589 0.55 28.95 8.66
N ASP A 590 1.12 30.17 8.74
CA ASP A 590 1.10 31.09 7.60
C ASP A 590 1.99 30.60 6.45
N ARG A 591 3.15 30.08 6.77
CA ARG A 591 4.05 29.40 5.82
C ARG A 591 3.36 28.24 5.13
N THR A 592 2.70 27.39 5.89
CA THR A 592 1.97 26.22 5.37
C THR A 592 0.83 26.63 4.44
N VAL A 593 0.01 27.61 4.85
CA VAL A 593 -1.11 28.13 4.03
C VAL A 593 -0.60 28.81 2.77
N THR A 594 0.53 29.53 2.85
CA THR A 594 1.15 30.17 1.68
C THR A 594 1.56 29.14 0.63
N LEU A 595 2.26 28.08 1.05
CA LEU A 595 2.63 27.00 0.14
C LEU A 595 1.40 26.36 -0.52
N ILE A 596 0.38 25.97 0.28
CA ILE A 596 -0.83 25.35 -0.26
C ILE A 596 -1.57 26.29 -1.24
N ALA A 597 -1.66 27.58 -0.92
CA ALA A 597 -2.30 28.56 -1.80
C ALA A 597 -1.55 28.71 -3.14
N ASN A 598 -0.23 28.79 -3.11
CA ASN A 598 0.60 28.86 -4.31
C ASN A 598 0.48 27.59 -5.16
N LEU A 599 0.51 26.41 -4.56
CA LEU A 599 0.35 25.14 -5.28
C LEU A 599 -1.07 24.98 -5.83
N THR A 600 -2.10 25.43 -5.10
CA THR A 600 -3.49 25.46 -5.60
C THR A 600 -3.63 26.40 -6.80
N ARG A 601 -2.98 27.56 -6.76
CA ARG A 601 -2.91 28.48 -7.91
C ARG A 601 -2.24 27.80 -9.11
N LEU A 602 -1.08 27.18 -8.92
CA LEU A 602 -0.37 26.44 -9.98
C LEU A 602 -1.25 25.33 -10.58
N TYR A 603 -1.96 24.60 -9.75
CA TYR A 603 -2.91 23.57 -10.19
C TYR A 603 -3.96 24.18 -11.12
N ARG A 604 -4.60 25.28 -10.74
CA ARG A 604 -5.64 25.95 -11.51
C ARG A 604 -5.14 26.63 -12.78
N GLU A 605 -3.92 27.12 -12.78
CA GLU A 605 -3.32 27.83 -13.93
C GLU A 605 -2.81 26.88 -15.02
N GLY A 606 -2.99 25.56 -14.87
CA GLY A 606 -2.71 24.59 -15.93
C GLY A 606 -2.17 23.25 -15.48
N ALA A 607 -1.62 23.11 -14.25
CA ALA A 607 -1.12 21.83 -13.79
C ALA A 607 -2.23 20.79 -13.58
N ASN A 608 -3.51 21.20 -13.47
CA ASN A 608 -4.66 20.30 -13.39
C ASN A 608 -4.80 19.37 -14.60
N ALA A 609 -4.42 19.82 -15.81
CA ALA A 609 -4.43 18.97 -17.00
C ALA A 609 -3.55 17.70 -16.85
N TYR A 610 -2.59 17.75 -15.95
CA TYR A 610 -1.62 16.70 -15.64
C TYR A 610 -1.92 16.01 -14.33
N LEU A 611 -2.12 16.77 -13.25
CA LEU A 611 -2.27 16.23 -11.90
C LEU A 611 -3.69 15.73 -11.58
N ALA A 612 -4.69 15.99 -12.42
CA ALA A 612 -6.03 15.44 -12.19
C ALA A 612 -6.17 14.00 -12.68
N SER A 613 -5.51 13.65 -13.79
CA SER A 613 -5.67 12.34 -14.43
C SER A 613 -4.53 11.98 -15.39
N GLY A 614 -3.42 12.69 -15.35
CA GLY A 614 -2.27 12.47 -16.24
C GLY A 614 -1.46 11.25 -15.85
N ARG A 615 -0.57 10.85 -16.78
CA ARG A 615 0.40 9.77 -16.63
C ARG A 615 1.71 10.33 -16.10
N MET A 616 2.20 9.83 -14.97
CA MET A 616 3.53 10.18 -14.52
C MET A 616 4.59 9.55 -15.43
N CYS A 617 5.57 10.37 -15.82
CA CYS A 617 6.66 10.00 -16.71
C CYS A 617 8.02 10.16 -16.01
N LYS A 618 9.06 9.61 -16.62
CA LYS A 618 10.43 9.84 -16.15
C LYS A 618 10.82 11.31 -16.37
N PRO A 619 11.23 12.03 -15.31
CA PRO A 619 11.64 13.43 -15.42
C PRO A 619 13.02 13.57 -16.09
N ILE A 620 13.30 14.74 -16.64
CA ILE A 620 14.67 15.14 -16.94
C ILE A 620 15.41 15.32 -15.61
N GLY A 621 16.60 14.77 -15.50
CA GLY A 621 17.44 14.94 -14.32
C GLY A 621 17.72 16.41 -14.03
N TYR A 622 17.89 16.77 -12.76
CA TYR A 622 18.15 18.15 -12.36
C TYR A 622 19.01 18.22 -11.10
N ARG A 623 19.56 19.40 -10.85
CA ARG A 623 20.38 19.72 -9.65
C ARG A 623 19.85 20.99 -9.02
N CYS A 624 19.77 20.98 -7.68
CA CYS A 624 19.43 22.14 -6.85
C CYS A 624 20.09 22.01 -5.48
N GLY A 625 19.83 22.96 -4.58
CA GLY A 625 20.16 22.85 -3.16
C GLY A 625 19.41 21.70 -2.49
N SER A 626 19.78 21.36 -1.26
CA SER A 626 19.15 20.31 -0.46
C SER A 626 18.86 20.76 0.97
N VAL A 627 17.90 20.08 1.60
CA VAL A 627 17.53 20.23 3.02
C VAL A 627 17.75 18.90 3.72
N THR A 628 18.32 18.93 4.91
CA THR A 628 18.53 17.75 5.76
C THR A 628 17.47 17.69 6.84
N PHE A 629 16.85 16.53 6.99
CA PHE A 629 15.80 16.25 7.97
C PHE A 629 16.27 15.18 8.95
N PRO A 630 16.15 15.40 10.27
CA PRO A 630 16.32 14.33 11.24
C PRO A 630 15.23 13.26 11.06
N LEU A 631 15.60 11.98 11.13
CA LEU A 631 14.64 10.86 11.15
C LEU A 631 14.22 10.54 12.58
N ARG A 632 12.98 10.15 12.77
CA ARG A 632 12.45 9.76 14.09
C ARG A 632 13.08 8.49 14.64
N LYS A 633 13.51 7.59 13.78
CA LYS A 633 14.28 6.37 14.15
C LYS A 633 15.73 6.65 14.50
N GLY A 634 16.20 7.89 14.35
CA GLY A 634 17.60 8.30 14.49
C GLY A 634 18.28 8.45 13.13
N GLY A 635 19.38 9.24 13.10
CA GLY A 635 20.05 9.59 11.86
C GLY A 635 19.36 10.74 11.12
N GLU A 636 19.72 10.94 9.88
CA GLU A 636 19.27 12.04 9.03
C GLU A 636 19.02 11.54 7.61
N THR A 637 18.14 12.25 6.90
CA THR A 637 17.93 12.10 5.45
C THR A 637 18.06 13.45 4.78
N THR A 638 18.45 13.47 3.51
CA THR A 638 18.59 14.69 2.72
C THR A 638 17.66 14.63 1.52
N MET A 639 16.88 15.69 1.33
CA MET A 639 15.99 15.87 0.18
C MET A 639 16.41 17.07 -0.65
N PRO A 640 16.16 17.08 -1.97
CA PRO A 640 16.27 18.30 -2.77
C PRO A 640 15.38 19.42 -2.21
N SER A 641 15.86 20.66 -2.21
CA SER A 641 15.04 21.84 -1.84
C SER A 641 13.88 22.08 -2.79
N VAL A 642 13.98 21.56 -4.01
CA VAL A 642 12.93 21.56 -5.04
C VAL A 642 12.65 20.14 -5.44
N LEU A 643 11.39 19.69 -5.25
CA LEU A 643 10.92 18.39 -5.68
C LEU A 643 10.38 18.46 -7.11
N SER A 644 10.53 17.39 -7.89
CA SER A 644 10.16 17.40 -9.30
C SER A 644 9.64 16.04 -9.77
N THR A 645 8.59 16.08 -10.59
CA THR A 645 8.04 14.95 -11.34
C THR A 645 7.65 15.41 -12.75
N ALA A 646 7.60 14.48 -13.69
CA ALA A 646 7.16 14.77 -15.05
C ALA A 646 5.84 14.05 -15.35
N TRP A 647 5.01 14.68 -16.18
CA TRP A 647 3.66 14.23 -16.45
C TRP A 647 3.30 14.40 -17.93
N GLU A 648 2.46 13.50 -18.41
CA GLU A 648 1.83 13.54 -19.71
C GLU A 648 0.32 13.64 -19.54
N SER A 649 -0.31 14.60 -20.19
CA SER A 649 -1.75 14.76 -20.20
C SER A 649 -2.41 13.91 -21.28
N ALA A 650 -3.75 13.86 -21.27
CA ALA A 650 -4.52 13.05 -22.22
C ALA A 650 -4.31 13.44 -23.71
N ASP A 651 -3.89 14.67 -24.01
CA ASP A 651 -3.58 15.14 -25.37
C ASP A 651 -2.11 14.86 -25.79
N GLY A 652 -1.32 14.21 -24.93
CA GLY A 652 0.08 13.87 -25.16
C GLY A 652 1.07 15.01 -24.87
N SER A 653 0.60 16.16 -24.40
CA SER A 653 1.52 17.22 -23.95
C SER A 653 2.22 16.82 -22.67
N ARG A 654 3.47 17.25 -22.49
CA ARG A 654 4.32 16.89 -21.35
C ARG A 654 4.82 18.10 -20.60
N VAL A 655 4.84 18.00 -19.28
CA VAL A 655 5.45 19.01 -18.41
C VAL A 655 6.32 18.34 -17.35
N GLN A 656 7.29 19.09 -16.84
CA GLN A 656 7.97 18.78 -15.60
C GLN A 656 7.64 19.86 -14.58
N LEU A 657 7.16 19.41 -13.41
CA LEU A 657 6.84 20.27 -12.27
C LEU A 657 8.05 20.39 -11.38
N PHE A 658 8.26 21.58 -10.83
CA PHE A 658 9.30 21.89 -9.85
C PHE A 658 8.65 22.63 -8.69
N VAL A 659 8.71 22.10 -7.47
CA VAL A 659 8.09 22.66 -6.27
C VAL A 659 9.14 22.91 -5.20
N ASN A 660 9.30 24.15 -4.80
CA ASN A 660 10.19 24.60 -3.76
C ASN A 660 9.46 24.66 -2.41
N HIS A 661 9.92 23.87 -1.44
CA HIS A 661 9.35 23.82 -0.11
C HIS A 661 10.12 24.67 0.93
N THR A 662 11.07 25.51 0.47
CA THR A 662 11.91 26.37 1.33
C THR A 662 11.51 27.83 1.24
N ASP A 663 12.03 28.65 2.17
CA ASP A 663 11.75 30.09 2.25
C ASP A 663 12.61 30.96 1.33
N ASP A 664 13.57 30.37 0.64
CA ASP A 664 14.45 31.07 -0.30
C ASP A 664 14.14 30.64 -1.74
N ALA A 665 14.37 31.54 -2.69
CA ALA A 665 14.32 31.20 -4.11
C ALA A 665 15.46 30.23 -4.47
N VAL A 666 15.15 29.12 -5.13
CA VAL A 666 16.11 28.06 -5.45
C VAL A 666 16.40 28.03 -6.94
N ARG A 667 17.69 28.10 -7.30
CA ARG A 667 18.15 27.85 -8.66
C ARG A 667 18.19 26.36 -8.96
N VAL A 668 17.60 25.98 -10.08
CA VAL A 668 17.57 24.60 -10.60
C VAL A 668 18.27 24.58 -11.96
N GLU A 669 19.14 23.59 -12.16
CA GLU A 669 19.80 23.29 -13.44
C GLU A 669 19.39 21.91 -13.90
N THR A 670 18.80 21.80 -15.09
CA THR A 670 18.38 20.51 -15.66
C THR A 670 19.48 19.91 -16.54
N ASP A 671 19.49 18.61 -16.73
CA ASP A 671 20.50 17.90 -17.51
C ASP A 671 20.44 18.23 -19.02
N ASP A 672 19.31 18.76 -19.51
CA ASP A 672 19.19 19.32 -20.86
C ASP A 672 19.68 20.76 -21.00
N GLY A 673 20.24 21.32 -19.93
CA GLY A 673 20.91 22.63 -19.91
C GLY A 673 20.00 23.83 -19.62
N ARG A 674 18.74 23.62 -19.26
CA ARG A 674 17.86 24.73 -18.81
C ARG A 674 18.27 25.18 -17.41
N VAL A 675 18.08 26.47 -17.15
CA VAL A 675 18.27 27.06 -15.82
C VAL A 675 17.01 27.82 -15.45
N LEU A 676 16.44 27.51 -14.30
CA LEU A 676 15.26 28.19 -13.79
C LEU A 676 15.43 28.56 -12.32
N THR A 677 14.63 29.50 -11.85
CA THR A 677 14.54 29.87 -10.44
C THR A 677 13.13 29.57 -9.96
N VAL A 678 13.00 28.70 -8.95
CA VAL A 678 11.71 28.38 -8.33
C VAL A 678 11.53 29.31 -7.12
N PRO A 679 10.45 30.11 -7.08
CA PRO A 679 10.20 31.03 -5.97
C PRO A 679 10.05 30.31 -4.62
N PRO A 680 10.19 31.02 -3.49
CA PRO A 680 9.97 30.45 -2.16
C PRO A 680 8.55 29.92 -2.00
N LEU A 681 8.39 28.75 -1.40
CA LEU A 681 7.09 28.14 -1.10
C LEU A 681 6.13 28.14 -2.31
N ASP A 682 6.65 27.86 -3.49
CA ASP A 682 5.89 27.92 -4.75
C ASP A 682 6.36 26.83 -5.72
N GLY A 683 5.67 26.71 -6.85
CA GLY A 683 6.01 25.78 -7.91
C GLY A 683 5.94 26.42 -9.29
N VAL A 684 6.63 25.79 -10.23
CA VAL A 684 6.60 26.15 -11.65
C VAL A 684 6.42 24.89 -12.51
N SER A 685 5.77 25.03 -13.65
CA SER A 685 5.68 23.98 -14.67
C SER A 685 6.52 24.36 -15.90
N VAL A 686 7.24 23.40 -16.45
CA VAL A 686 8.11 23.57 -17.63
C VAL A 686 7.67 22.56 -18.68
N THR A 687 7.32 23.02 -19.89
CA THR A 687 6.99 22.13 -21.01
C THR A 687 8.23 21.35 -21.46
N LEU A 688 8.03 20.02 -21.66
CA LEU A 688 9.06 19.09 -22.11
C LEU A 688 9.03 18.89 -23.63
#